data_27d3263d3060fbb8a06c02e53479f6ca
#
_entry.id   27d3263d3060fbb8a06c02e53479f6ca
#
_cell.length_a   1.000
_cell.length_b   1.000
_cell.length_c   1.000
_cell.angle_alpha   90.00
_cell.angle_beta   90.00
_cell.angle_gamma   90.00
#
_symmetry.space_group_name_H-M   'P 1'
#
loop_
_entity.id
_entity.type
_entity.pdbx_description
1 polymer ?
#
loop_
_entity_poly.entity_id
_entity_poly.type
_entity_poly.pdbx_seq_one_letter_code
_entity_poly.pdbx_strand_id
1 'polypeptide(L)'
;IGGYLKMAECLAARLAAQEEQILLLTREISTLRDGLGQGLDAAGLAVVSPELENLRTENEKLRYRLLHLRRGLQAELELEEARGKRQQGAKCDKAPQKNTTKPQQTNNRADNNKVIIQTERLSLYEELKRESDALQSKKAADRKPITVELPDGRKVEGKAWVTTPYQLACNISQGLADNAVISRVNGELWDLDRPLEQDCSLEILRFDNEDAQAVYWHSSAHILGEAMERFYGGCLCYGPPIENGFYYDMFLDGQKGVSSMEFGDLESLCKAVVKEKQPFERLEVSKETLLKMFKYNKFKCRILNEKVTTPTTTVYRCGPLIDLCRGPHVRHTGKIKAMKIYKVFPTPYFCSWTLVEIFPFPSSPFSSNLQFCKEQKLFFFHDLSPGSCFFMPRGAYIYHTLTEFIRDEYWRRGFQEVASPNIYNSKLWETSGHWQHYSENMFSFSVEDDIFALKPMNCPGHCLMFSHRPRSWRELPLRLADFGVLHRNELSGTLTGLTRVRRFQQDDAHIFCTMDQIESEMKGCLDFLRCVYDVFGFSFQLHLSTRPDKYLGDIAVWNQAEKQLENSLNEFGEPWRLNPGDGAFYGPKIDIKIKDAIGRYHQCATIQLDFQLPIRFNLTFVGKDGDDKSRPVIIHRAILGSVERMIAILTENYAGKWPLWLSPRQVMLVPVNPSCEDYAKKVCKQFTEAGFMADADLDSSCLLNKKIRNAQLAQYNFILVVGEKEKMTNSVNVRTRDNKVHGELPVSEVMARLTLLKQSRCQNAEEEF
;
A
#
# COMPACT_ATOMS: atom_id res chain seq x y z
N ILE A 1 44.07 5.60 -20.67
CA ILE A 1 44.48 6.34 -19.44
C ILE A 1 44.47 7.85 -19.71
N GLY A 2 45.04 8.39 -20.81
CA GLY A 2 45.10 9.84 -21.10
C GLY A 2 43.75 10.54 -21.28
N GLY A 3 42.70 9.86 -21.70
CA GLY A 3 41.34 10.43 -21.86
C GLY A 3 40.57 10.59 -20.54
N TYR A 4 40.82 9.69 -19.62
CA TYR A 4 40.17 9.72 -18.29
C TYR A 4 40.80 10.76 -17.36
N LEU A 5 42.14 10.93 -17.40
CA LEU A 5 42.81 11.99 -16.67
C LEU A 5 42.30 13.38 -17.09
N LYS A 6 42.11 13.62 -18.37
CA LYS A 6 41.53 14.88 -18.87
C LYS A 6 40.07 15.09 -18.43
N MET A 7 39.28 14.03 -18.33
CA MET A 7 37.89 14.12 -17.90
C MET A 7 37.80 14.37 -16.39
N ALA A 8 38.65 13.71 -15.56
CA ALA A 8 38.76 13.96 -14.13
C ALA A 8 39.27 15.38 -13.86
N GLU A 9 40.27 15.89 -14.59
CA GLU A 9 40.72 17.27 -14.50
C GLU A 9 39.65 18.29 -14.88
N CYS A 10 38.86 18.01 -15.92
CA CYS A 10 37.74 18.86 -16.34
C CYS A 10 36.61 18.86 -15.28
N LEU A 11 36.31 17.73 -14.68
CA LEU A 11 35.32 17.61 -13.58
C LEU A 11 35.82 18.31 -12.31
N ALA A 12 37.08 18.16 -11.94
CA ALA A 12 37.70 18.87 -10.81
C ALA A 12 37.68 20.38 -11.03
N ALA A 13 37.98 20.88 -12.22
CA ALA A 13 37.91 22.30 -12.54
C ALA A 13 36.50 22.87 -12.47
N ARG A 14 35.47 22.09 -12.93
CA ARG A 14 34.05 22.46 -12.79
C ARG A 14 33.59 22.46 -11.35
N LEU A 15 34.09 21.53 -10.55
CA LEU A 15 33.81 21.47 -9.11
C LEU A 15 34.34 22.71 -8.39
N ALA A 16 35.59 23.06 -8.64
CA ALA A 16 36.25 24.25 -8.07
C ALA A 16 35.53 25.56 -8.44
N ALA A 17 35.12 25.70 -9.72
CA ALA A 17 34.38 26.88 -10.17
C ALA A 17 32.98 26.99 -9.50
N GLN A 18 32.32 25.88 -9.24
CA GLN A 18 31.04 25.88 -8.53
C GLN A 18 31.19 26.12 -7.02
N GLU A 19 32.26 25.64 -6.41
CA GLU A 19 32.57 25.94 -5.01
C GLU A 19 32.84 27.43 -4.81
N GLU A 20 33.57 28.07 -5.72
CA GLU A 20 33.82 29.52 -5.72
C GLU A 20 32.54 30.33 -5.87
N GLN A 21 31.64 29.90 -6.76
CA GLN A 21 30.34 30.54 -6.97
C GLN A 21 29.45 30.45 -5.73
N ILE A 22 29.43 29.29 -5.06
CA ILE A 22 28.71 29.10 -3.79
C ILE A 22 29.28 30.01 -2.69
N LEU A 23 30.61 30.18 -2.67
CA LEU A 23 31.27 31.03 -1.67
C LEU A 23 30.93 32.51 -1.87
N LEU A 24 30.87 32.97 -3.14
CA LEU A 24 30.45 34.33 -3.50
C LEU A 24 29.00 34.61 -3.09
N LEU A 25 28.06 33.72 -3.48
CA LEU A 25 26.66 33.86 -3.09
C LEU A 25 26.45 33.78 -1.57
N THR A 26 27.25 32.99 -0.89
CA THR A 26 27.17 32.93 0.59
C THR A 26 27.63 34.23 1.23
N ARG A 27 28.65 34.91 0.66
CA ARG A 27 29.10 36.24 1.11
C ARG A 27 28.06 37.31 0.81
N GLU A 28 27.43 37.31 -0.38
CA GLU A 28 26.34 38.24 -0.73
C GLU A 28 25.12 38.08 0.20
N ILE A 29 24.70 36.84 0.47
CA ILE A 29 23.65 36.55 1.45
C ILE A 29 23.99 37.10 2.85
N SER A 30 25.27 36.97 3.29
CA SER A 30 25.72 37.48 4.56
C SER A 30 25.70 39.02 4.59
N THR A 31 26.18 39.67 3.52
CA THR A 31 26.18 41.14 3.40
C THR A 31 24.79 41.71 3.39
N LEU A 32 23.84 41.07 2.67
CA LEU A 32 22.42 41.46 2.66
C LEU A 32 21.77 41.26 4.04
N ARG A 33 22.13 40.20 4.73
CA ARG A 33 21.65 39.94 6.10
C ARG A 33 22.15 40.98 7.11
N ASP A 34 23.41 41.35 7.01
CA ASP A 34 24.04 42.34 7.90
C ASP A 34 23.51 43.75 7.62
N GLY A 35 23.18 44.06 6.33
CA GLY A 35 22.52 45.31 5.94
C GLY A 35 21.06 45.41 6.44
N LEU A 36 20.35 44.30 6.53
CA LEU A 36 18.99 44.24 7.08
C LEU A 36 18.96 44.35 8.62
N GLY A 37 20.05 43.99 9.29
CA GLY A 37 20.19 44.07 10.77
C GLY A 37 20.30 45.50 11.32
N GLN A 38 20.57 46.50 10.49
CA GLN A 38 20.70 47.91 10.90
C GLN A 38 19.42 48.73 10.74
N GLY A 39 18.29 48.15 10.25
CA GLY A 39 17.04 48.84 9.98
C GLY A 39 15.80 48.21 10.61
N LEU A 40 15.90 47.70 11.85
CA LEU A 40 14.75 47.16 12.56
C LEU A 40 14.05 48.26 13.37
N ASP A 41 12.97 48.81 12.83
CA ASP A 41 11.94 49.51 13.60
C ASP A 41 11.00 48.50 14.27
N ALA A 42 10.42 48.90 15.39
CA ALA A 42 9.78 48.14 16.46
C ALA A 42 8.50 47.32 16.09
N ALA A 43 8.32 46.79 14.86
CA ALA A 43 7.12 46.06 14.43
C ALA A 43 7.37 44.67 13.86
N GLY A 44 8.51 44.02 14.15
CA GLY A 44 8.64 42.54 14.15
C GLY A 44 8.24 41.70 12.93
N LEU A 45 8.05 42.27 11.74
CA LEU A 45 7.77 41.54 10.51
C LEU A 45 8.91 41.77 9.49
N ALA A 46 9.85 40.83 9.44
CA ALA A 46 10.88 40.83 8.42
C ALA A 46 10.27 40.50 7.04
N VAL A 47 10.07 41.54 6.22
CA VAL A 47 9.84 41.36 4.78
C VAL A 47 11.14 40.91 4.15
N VAL A 48 11.24 39.62 3.87
CA VAL A 48 12.40 39.06 3.14
C VAL A 48 12.39 39.65 1.73
N SER A 49 13.47 40.35 1.33
CA SER A 49 13.51 40.94 -0.02
C SER A 49 13.48 39.81 -1.08
N PRO A 50 12.79 40.00 -2.20
CA PRO A 50 12.72 39.01 -3.29
C PRO A 50 14.10 38.62 -3.83
N GLU A 51 15.08 39.49 -3.72
CA GLU A 51 16.48 39.23 -4.14
C GLU A 51 17.16 38.23 -3.21
N LEU A 52 16.95 38.33 -1.89
CA LEU A 52 17.51 37.38 -0.92
C LEU A 52 16.92 35.97 -1.09
N GLU A 53 15.65 35.87 -1.44
CA GLU A 53 14.98 34.60 -1.68
C GLU A 53 15.44 33.96 -2.99
N ASN A 54 15.68 34.75 -4.04
CA ASN A 54 16.27 34.30 -5.29
C ASN A 54 17.70 33.79 -5.11
N LEU A 55 18.55 34.54 -4.37
CA LEU A 55 19.94 34.14 -4.09
C LEU A 55 20.01 32.87 -3.23
N ARG A 56 19.11 32.68 -2.27
CA ARG A 56 18.99 31.43 -1.51
C ARG A 56 18.63 30.26 -2.39
N THR A 57 17.65 30.42 -3.27
CA THR A 57 17.18 29.40 -4.20
C THR A 57 18.31 29.00 -5.16
N GLU A 58 19.09 29.97 -5.66
CA GLU A 58 20.22 29.72 -6.56
C GLU A 58 21.39 29.04 -5.86
N ASN A 59 21.69 29.43 -4.63
CA ASN A 59 22.69 28.76 -3.78
C ASN A 59 22.30 27.30 -3.50
N GLU A 60 21.02 27.00 -3.21
CA GLU A 60 20.53 25.63 -3.02
C GLU A 60 20.66 24.79 -4.30
N LYS A 61 20.31 25.34 -5.46
CA LYS A 61 20.50 24.67 -6.75
C LYS A 61 21.97 24.34 -7.03
N LEU A 62 22.88 25.27 -6.72
CA LEU A 62 24.31 25.05 -6.89
C LEU A 62 24.85 24.00 -5.93
N ARG A 63 24.45 24.03 -4.66
CA ARG A 63 24.80 22.99 -3.67
C ARG A 63 24.33 21.60 -4.08
N TYR A 64 23.12 21.50 -4.62
CA TYR A 64 22.59 20.25 -5.15
C TYR A 64 23.42 19.73 -6.34
N ARG A 65 23.78 20.61 -7.29
CA ARG A 65 24.66 20.25 -8.44
C ARG A 65 26.05 19.81 -7.97
N LEU A 66 26.62 20.49 -6.97
CA LEU A 66 27.91 20.13 -6.38
C LEU A 66 27.89 18.73 -5.77
N LEU A 67 26.83 18.40 -5.03
CA LEU A 67 26.64 17.09 -4.43
C LEU A 67 26.62 15.98 -5.47
N HIS A 68 25.91 16.20 -6.59
CA HIS A 68 25.85 15.26 -7.70
C HIS A 68 27.19 15.09 -8.43
N LEU A 69 27.95 16.17 -8.63
CA LEU A 69 29.28 16.12 -9.23
C LEU A 69 30.27 15.36 -8.32
N ARG A 70 30.24 15.58 -7.01
CA ARG A 70 31.06 14.82 -6.03
C ARG A 70 30.74 13.33 -6.04
N ARG A 71 29.46 12.96 -6.06
CA ARG A 71 29.04 11.55 -6.15
C ARG A 71 29.48 10.91 -7.47
N GLY A 72 29.39 11.62 -8.58
CA GLY A 72 29.87 11.14 -9.89
C GLY A 72 31.37 10.89 -9.88
N LEU A 73 32.17 11.82 -9.33
CA LEU A 73 33.63 11.69 -9.21
C LEU A 73 34.02 10.52 -8.30
N GLN A 74 33.35 10.35 -7.17
CA GLN A 74 33.57 9.24 -6.24
C GLN A 74 33.30 7.89 -6.91
N ALA A 75 32.21 7.76 -7.65
CA ALA A 75 31.86 6.53 -8.35
C ALA A 75 32.87 6.19 -9.46
N GLU A 76 33.42 7.20 -10.15
CA GLU A 76 34.49 6.98 -11.15
C GLU A 76 35.82 6.56 -10.51
N LEU A 77 36.19 7.14 -9.39
CA LEU A 77 37.39 6.75 -8.63
C LEU A 77 37.31 5.31 -8.12
N GLU A 78 36.16 4.88 -7.61
CA GLU A 78 35.89 3.50 -7.18
C GLU A 78 35.94 2.51 -8.35
N LEU A 79 35.47 2.91 -9.52
CA LEU A 79 35.56 2.13 -10.75
C LEU A 79 37.02 2.00 -11.26
N GLU A 80 37.85 3.01 -11.11
CA GLU A 80 39.27 2.94 -11.45
C GLU A 80 40.08 2.08 -10.48
N GLU A 81 39.81 2.15 -9.18
CA GLU A 81 40.41 1.25 -8.20
C GLU A 81 40.04 -0.22 -8.45
N ALA A 82 38.79 -0.49 -8.82
CA ALA A 82 38.33 -1.85 -9.19
C ALA A 82 38.99 -2.34 -10.50
N ARG A 83 39.26 -1.45 -11.45
CA ARG A 83 40.02 -1.76 -12.70
C ARG A 83 41.49 -1.97 -12.45
N GLY A 84 42.12 -1.18 -11.56
CA GLY A 84 43.51 -1.36 -11.17
C GLY A 84 43.79 -2.70 -10.50
N LYS A 85 42.87 -3.19 -9.67
CA LYS A 85 42.94 -4.52 -9.03
C LYS A 85 42.79 -5.69 -10.02
N ARG A 86 42.12 -5.49 -11.16
CA ARG A 86 41.99 -6.52 -12.23
C ARG A 86 43.21 -6.57 -13.16
N GLN A 87 44.01 -5.50 -13.29
CA GLN A 87 45.19 -5.46 -14.17
C GLN A 87 46.46 -6.06 -13.54
N GLN A 88 46.48 -6.32 -12.24
CA GLN A 88 47.62 -7.00 -11.59
C GLN A 88 47.58 -8.52 -11.73
N GLY A 89 46.55 -9.11 -12.33
CA GLY A 89 46.38 -10.55 -12.47
C GLY A 89 46.61 -11.15 -13.86
N ALA A 90 46.97 -10.37 -14.88
CA ALA A 90 47.18 -10.94 -16.22
C ALA A 90 48.36 -10.24 -16.94
N LYS A 91 49.53 -10.85 -16.86
CA LYS A 91 50.61 -10.63 -17.81
C LYS A 91 50.58 -11.80 -18.82
N CYS A 92 50.36 -11.54 -20.10
CA CYS A 92 51.22 -11.92 -21.22
C CYS A 92 50.61 -11.64 -22.60
N ASP A 93 51.36 -10.90 -23.38
CA ASP A 93 51.65 -10.90 -24.83
C ASP A 93 50.74 -10.31 -25.88
N LYS A 94 51.40 -9.25 -26.42
CA LYS A 94 51.50 -8.76 -27.83
C LYS A 94 50.43 -7.88 -28.47
N ALA A 95 50.86 -6.63 -28.69
CA ALA A 95 50.35 -5.64 -29.64
C ALA A 95 50.90 -5.94 -31.10
N PRO A 96 50.64 -5.13 -32.14
CA PRO A 96 49.84 -3.90 -32.33
C PRO A 96 49.06 -3.83 -33.67
N GLN A 97 48.14 -2.90 -33.83
CA GLN A 97 48.18 -1.90 -34.92
C GLN A 97 46.98 -0.94 -34.91
N LYS A 98 47.29 0.30 -35.23
CA LYS A 98 46.44 1.50 -35.34
C LYS A 98 45.42 1.40 -36.46
N ASN A 99 44.21 1.96 -36.29
CA ASN A 99 43.74 2.99 -37.19
C ASN A 99 42.57 3.79 -36.61
N THR A 100 42.66 5.09 -36.82
CA THR A 100 41.75 6.18 -36.53
C THR A 100 40.44 6.07 -37.28
N THR A 101 39.30 6.28 -36.63
CA THR A 101 38.16 7.04 -37.16
C THR A 101 37.09 7.31 -36.10
N LYS A 102 36.36 8.42 -36.25
CA LYS A 102 35.49 9.18 -35.37
C LYS A 102 34.33 8.41 -34.69
N PRO A 103 33.81 8.93 -33.54
CA PRO A 103 32.74 8.26 -32.77
C PRO A 103 31.37 8.70 -33.26
N GLN A 104 30.71 7.85 -34.00
CA GLN A 104 29.26 7.80 -34.19
C GLN A 104 28.93 6.40 -34.70
N GLN A 105 28.50 5.52 -33.78
CA GLN A 105 27.81 4.26 -34.05
C GLN A 105 28.07 3.23 -32.94
N THR A 106 27.49 3.41 -31.75
CA THR A 106 27.46 2.37 -30.73
C THR A 106 26.02 1.92 -30.36
N ASN A 107 24.97 2.60 -30.85
CA ASN A 107 23.58 2.17 -30.59
C ASN A 107 23.04 1.17 -31.64
N ASN A 108 23.59 1.11 -32.85
CA ASN A 108 23.00 0.26 -33.91
C ASN A 108 23.30 -1.25 -33.79
N ARG A 109 24.31 -1.68 -33.03
CA ARG A 109 24.61 -3.14 -32.91
C ARG A 109 23.73 -3.84 -31.89
N ALA A 110 23.39 -3.19 -30.79
CA ALA A 110 22.50 -3.77 -29.78
C ALA A 110 21.06 -3.85 -30.29
N ASP A 111 20.59 -2.81 -31.00
CA ASP A 111 19.25 -2.77 -31.58
C ASP A 111 19.09 -3.77 -32.73
N ASN A 112 20.10 -3.94 -33.61
CA ASN A 112 20.08 -4.94 -34.68
C ASN A 112 20.02 -6.37 -34.13
N ASN A 113 20.76 -6.70 -33.06
CA ASN A 113 20.69 -8.05 -32.46
C ASN A 113 19.30 -8.35 -31.83
N LYS A 114 18.65 -7.34 -31.27
CA LYS A 114 17.30 -7.52 -30.70
C LYS A 114 16.27 -7.76 -31.80
N VAL A 115 16.31 -7.02 -32.87
CA VAL A 115 15.44 -7.19 -34.05
C VAL A 115 15.62 -8.57 -34.67
N ILE A 116 16.88 -9.06 -34.79
CA ILE A 116 17.20 -10.39 -35.33
C ILE A 116 16.61 -11.48 -34.46
N ILE A 117 16.77 -11.43 -33.09
CA ILE A 117 16.26 -12.42 -32.17
C ILE A 117 14.72 -12.45 -32.20
N GLN A 118 14.05 -11.32 -32.24
CA GLN A 118 12.59 -11.28 -32.37
C GLN A 118 12.10 -11.86 -33.69
N THR A 119 12.79 -11.58 -34.78
CA THR A 119 12.44 -12.09 -36.12
C THR A 119 12.64 -13.61 -36.21
N GLU A 120 13.73 -14.15 -35.66
CA GLU A 120 13.97 -15.60 -35.63
C GLU A 120 12.92 -16.34 -34.78
N ARG A 121 12.57 -15.79 -33.60
CA ARG A 121 11.55 -16.35 -32.73
C ARG A 121 10.17 -16.38 -33.38
N LEU A 122 9.77 -15.29 -34.04
CA LEU A 122 8.52 -15.21 -34.79
C LEU A 122 8.48 -16.18 -35.95
N SER A 123 9.55 -16.26 -36.74
CA SER A 123 9.66 -17.16 -37.87
C SER A 123 9.51 -18.64 -37.45
N LEU A 124 10.20 -19.04 -36.38
CA LEU A 124 10.08 -20.38 -35.82
C LEU A 124 8.67 -20.67 -35.31
N TYR A 125 8.04 -19.70 -34.62
CA TYR A 125 6.64 -19.85 -34.16
C TYR A 125 5.68 -20.04 -35.34
N GLU A 126 5.82 -19.23 -36.41
CA GLU A 126 4.95 -19.30 -37.57
C GLU A 126 5.08 -20.61 -38.35
N GLU A 127 6.28 -21.19 -38.38
CA GLU A 127 6.50 -22.52 -38.94
C GLU A 127 5.78 -23.60 -38.15
N LEU A 128 6.00 -23.64 -36.85
CA LEU A 128 5.34 -24.59 -35.94
C LEU A 128 3.81 -24.41 -35.91
N LYS A 129 3.33 -23.18 -36.00
CA LYS A 129 1.90 -22.89 -36.05
C LYS A 129 1.26 -23.42 -37.33
N ARG A 130 1.92 -23.25 -38.48
CA ARG A 130 1.46 -23.83 -39.77
C ARG A 130 1.35 -25.35 -39.72
N GLU A 131 2.34 -26.04 -39.11
CA GLU A 131 2.30 -27.50 -38.92
C GLU A 131 1.13 -27.91 -38.00
N SER A 132 0.95 -27.20 -36.89
CA SER A 132 -0.15 -27.44 -35.97
C SER A 132 -1.52 -27.23 -36.62
N ASP A 133 -1.70 -26.16 -37.38
CA ASP A 133 -2.94 -25.85 -38.07
C ASP A 133 -3.26 -26.85 -39.19
N ALA A 134 -2.23 -27.36 -39.87
CA ALA A 134 -2.38 -28.46 -40.85
C ALA A 134 -2.85 -29.78 -40.19
N LEU A 135 -2.29 -30.04 -38.97
CA LEU A 135 -2.72 -31.21 -38.19
C LEU A 135 -4.16 -31.09 -37.67
N GLN A 136 -4.53 -29.91 -37.18
CA GLN A 136 -5.91 -29.62 -36.77
C GLN A 136 -6.88 -29.72 -37.94
N SER A 137 -6.49 -29.20 -39.10
CA SER A 137 -7.33 -29.29 -40.33
C SER A 137 -7.60 -30.73 -40.76
N LYS A 138 -6.58 -31.61 -40.60
CA LYS A 138 -6.79 -33.07 -40.86
C LYS A 138 -7.74 -33.68 -39.87
N LYS A 139 -7.66 -33.37 -38.55
CA LYS A 139 -8.63 -33.85 -37.54
C LYS A 139 -10.02 -33.27 -37.76
N ALA A 140 -10.14 -32.02 -38.22
CA ALA A 140 -11.41 -31.38 -38.53
C ALA A 140 -12.07 -31.92 -39.78
N ALA A 141 -11.37 -32.62 -40.68
CA ALA A 141 -11.90 -33.17 -41.93
C ALA A 141 -12.97 -34.24 -41.68
N ASP A 142 -12.87 -35.02 -40.60
CA ASP A 142 -13.82 -36.08 -40.25
C ASP A 142 -15.17 -35.55 -39.77
N ARG A 143 -15.30 -34.28 -39.43
CA ARG A 143 -16.52 -33.57 -38.99
C ARG A 143 -17.38 -34.37 -38.05
N LYS A 144 -16.80 -35.14 -37.13
CA LYS A 144 -17.52 -35.98 -36.18
C LYS A 144 -18.52 -35.15 -35.38
N PRO A 145 -19.84 -35.50 -35.34
CA PRO A 145 -20.78 -34.78 -34.52
C PRO A 145 -20.44 -34.96 -33.04
N ILE A 146 -20.60 -33.90 -32.26
CA ILE A 146 -20.45 -33.89 -30.81
C ILE A 146 -21.68 -33.25 -30.17
N THR A 147 -21.97 -33.69 -28.95
CA THR A 147 -23.02 -33.12 -28.10
C THR A 147 -22.40 -32.28 -27.00
N VAL A 148 -22.82 -30.99 -26.90
CA VAL A 148 -22.39 -30.07 -25.90
C VAL A 148 -23.52 -29.78 -24.93
N GLU A 149 -23.33 -30.13 -23.66
CA GLU A 149 -24.31 -29.89 -22.60
C GLU A 149 -24.05 -28.55 -21.91
N LEU A 150 -25.08 -27.71 -21.87
CA LEU A 150 -25.05 -26.40 -21.23
C LEU A 150 -25.47 -26.48 -19.75
N PRO A 151 -25.15 -25.49 -18.89
CA PRO A 151 -25.49 -25.51 -17.47
C PRO A 151 -27.00 -25.60 -17.16
N ASP A 152 -27.87 -25.23 -18.12
CA ASP A 152 -29.33 -25.33 -18.01
C ASP A 152 -29.86 -26.68 -18.49
N GLY A 153 -29.00 -27.64 -18.77
CA GLY A 153 -29.34 -28.99 -19.22
C GLY A 153 -29.67 -29.10 -20.71
N ARG A 154 -29.65 -27.99 -21.47
CA ARG A 154 -29.84 -28.02 -22.94
C ARG A 154 -28.64 -28.67 -23.62
N LYS A 155 -28.88 -29.50 -24.61
CA LYS A 155 -27.88 -30.14 -25.46
C LYS A 155 -27.85 -29.45 -26.83
N VAL A 156 -26.65 -29.02 -27.20
CA VAL A 156 -26.41 -28.34 -28.48
C VAL A 156 -25.48 -29.21 -29.32
N GLU A 157 -25.83 -29.41 -30.58
CA GLU A 157 -25.00 -30.16 -31.52
C GLU A 157 -23.83 -29.31 -32.03
N GLY A 158 -22.65 -29.89 -32.11
CA GLY A 158 -21.44 -29.30 -32.65
C GLY A 158 -20.65 -30.29 -33.50
N LYS A 159 -19.50 -29.88 -33.98
CA LYS A 159 -18.56 -30.70 -34.76
C LYS A 159 -17.17 -30.68 -34.06
N ALA A 160 -16.66 -31.88 -33.79
CA ALA A 160 -15.32 -32.02 -33.20
C ALA A 160 -14.26 -31.31 -34.04
N TRP A 161 -13.32 -30.63 -33.36
CA TRP A 161 -12.20 -29.87 -33.95
C TRP A 161 -12.62 -28.68 -34.85
N VAL A 162 -13.92 -28.33 -34.89
CA VAL A 162 -14.48 -27.22 -35.68
C VAL A 162 -15.24 -26.24 -34.80
N THR A 163 -16.18 -26.75 -34.00
CA THR A 163 -17.04 -25.89 -33.17
C THR A 163 -16.28 -25.34 -31.98
N THR A 164 -16.34 -24.02 -31.76
CA THR A 164 -15.69 -23.35 -30.62
C THR A 164 -16.71 -22.90 -29.58
N PRO A 165 -16.32 -22.76 -28.32
CA PRO A 165 -17.15 -22.16 -27.27
C PRO A 165 -17.72 -20.79 -27.65
N TYR A 166 -16.95 -19.96 -28.34
CA TYR A 166 -17.40 -18.64 -28.80
C TYR A 166 -18.52 -18.72 -29.82
N GLN A 167 -18.40 -19.63 -30.78
CA GLN A 167 -19.47 -19.82 -31.77
C GLN A 167 -20.77 -20.25 -31.10
N LEU A 168 -20.70 -21.14 -30.11
CA LEU A 168 -21.88 -21.56 -29.34
C LEU A 168 -22.44 -20.39 -28.50
N ALA A 169 -21.59 -19.57 -27.91
CA ALA A 169 -22.04 -18.36 -27.21
C ALA A 169 -22.77 -17.37 -28.14
N CYS A 170 -22.29 -17.17 -29.37
CA CYS A 170 -22.94 -16.36 -30.40
C CYS A 170 -24.31 -16.92 -30.79
N ASN A 171 -24.42 -18.25 -30.93
CA ASN A 171 -25.68 -18.92 -31.27
C ASN A 171 -26.72 -18.79 -30.15
N ILE A 172 -26.28 -18.71 -28.87
CA ILE A 172 -27.19 -18.51 -27.74
C ILE A 172 -27.64 -17.05 -27.67
N SER A 173 -26.72 -16.11 -27.63
CA SER A 173 -27.00 -14.68 -27.75
C SER A 173 -25.73 -13.87 -27.98
N GLN A 174 -25.82 -12.80 -28.78
CA GLN A 174 -24.71 -11.86 -29.01
C GLN A 174 -24.24 -11.21 -27.70
N GLY A 175 -25.16 -10.89 -26.78
CA GLY A 175 -24.81 -10.31 -25.47
C GLY A 175 -24.00 -11.27 -24.60
N LEU A 176 -24.24 -12.59 -24.69
CA LEU A 176 -23.38 -13.58 -23.98
C LEU A 176 -22.00 -13.64 -24.59
N ALA A 177 -21.87 -13.68 -25.90
CA ALA A 177 -20.59 -13.72 -26.62
C ALA A 177 -19.74 -12.45 -26.37
N ASP A 178 -20.39 -11.28 -26.34
CA ASP A 178 -19.72 -10.01 -26.12
C ASP A 178 -19.17 -9.86 -24.69
N ASN A 179 -19.88 -10.42 -23.69
CA ASN A 179 -19.49 -10.39 -22.29
C ASN A 179 -18.69 -11.62 -21.84
N ALA A 180 -18.52 -12.62 -22.71
CA ALA A 180 -17.71 -13.80 -22.40
C ALA A 180 -16.23 -13.42 -22.24
N VAL A 181 -15.63 -13.88 -21.16
CA VAL A 181 -14.19 -13.75 -20.86
C VAL A 181 -13.47 -15.02 -21.23
N ILE A 182 -13.97 -16.16 -20.73
CA ILE A 182 -13.38 -17.48 -20.93
C ILE A 182 -14.51 -18.54 -20.88
N SER A 183 -14.20 -19.80 -21.21
CA SER A 183 -15.11 -20.93 -21.01
C SER A 183 -14.54 -21.99 -20.08
N ARG A 184 -15.42 -22.85 -19.54
CA ARG A 184 -15.06 -24.07 -18.82
C ARG A 184 -15.63 -25.25 -19.56
N VAL A 185 -14.77 -26.22 -19.90
CA VAL A 185 -15.13 -27.45 -20.63
C VAL A 185 -14.78 -28.64 -19.75
N ASN A 186 -15.78 -29.45 -19.41
CA ASN A 186 -15.61 -30.60 -18.48
C ASN A 186 -14.92 -30.22 -17.15
N GLY A 187 -15.18 -29.01 -16.62
CA GLY A 187 -14.58 -28.51 -15.39
C GLY A 187 -13.24 -27.79 -15.56
N GLU A 188 -12.60 -27.84 -16.72
CA GLU A 188 -11.31 -27.18 -17.00
C GLU A 188 -11.51 -25.88 -17.77
N LEU A 189 -10.69 -24.85 -17.44
CA LEU A 189 -10.70 -23.57 -18.16
C LEU A 189 -10.18 -23.75 -19.58
N TRP A 190 -10.91 -23.15 -20.55
CA TRP A 190 -10.72 -23.36 -21.98
C TRP A 190 -10.84 -22.08 -22.78
N ASP A 191 -9.89 -21.85 -23.71
CA ASP A 191 -9.91 -20.68 -24.59
C ASP A 191 -11.20 -20.66 -25.43
N LEU A 192 -11.84 -19.49 -25.53
CA LEU A 192 -13.10 -19.34 -26.27
C LEU A 192 -12.98 -19.67 -27.77
N ASP A 193 -11.82 -19.52 -28.36
CA ASP A 193 -11.55 -19.82 -29.78
C ASP A 193 -10.88 -21.19 -29.98
N ARG A 194 -10.60 -21.97 -28.92
CA ARG A 194 -10.08 -23.33 -29.04
C ARG A 194 -11.25 -24.30 -29.39
N PRO A 195 -11.16 -25.07 -30.49
CA PRO A 195 -12.19 -26.01 -30.87
C PRO A 195 -12.46 -27.08 -29.79
N LEU A 196 -13.70 -27.49 -29.67
CA LEU A 196 -14.13 -28.63 -28.86
C LEU A 196 -13.70 -29.93 -29.51
N GLU A 197 -13.25 -30.91 -28.73
CA GLU A 197 -12.59 -32.11 -29.26
C GLU A 197 -13.52 -33.34 -29.24
N GLN A 198 -14.49 -33.37 -28.30
CA GLN A 198 -15.42 -34.49 -28.05
C GLN A 198 -16.67 -33.99 -27.34
N ASP A 199 -17.60 -34.89 -27.02
CA ASP A 199 -18.77 -34.59 -26.19
C ASP A 199 -18.31 -34.01 -24.86
N CYS A 200 -18.94 -32.89 -24.43
CA CYS A 200 -18.50 -32.16 -23.26
C CYS A 200 -19.62 -31.32 -22.61
N SER A 201 -19.39 -30.98 -21.34
CA SER A 201 -20.12 -29.90 -20.68
C SER A 201 -19.42 -28.58 -20.98
N LEU A 202 -20.20 -27.52 -21.22
CA LEU A 202 -19.69 -26.18 -21.53
C LEU A 202 -20.36 -25.11 -20.67
N GLU A 203 -19.56 -24.35 -19.95
CA GLU A 203 -20.00 -23.17 -19.24
C GLU A 203 -19.24 -21.92 -19.78
N ILE A 204 -20.00 -20.84 -20.07
CA ILE A 204 -19.41 -19.57 -20.51
C ILE A 204 -19.27 -18.65 -19.29
N LEU A 205 -18.02 -18.28 -18.93
CA LEU A 205 -17.71 -17.47 -17.77
C LEU A 205 -17.58 -16.00 -18.15
N ARG A 206 -18.17 -15.14 -17.31
CA ARG A 206 -18.10 -13.68 -17.41
C ARG A 206 -17.19 -13.13 -16.34
N PHE A 207 -16.97 -11.82 -16.36
CA PHE A 207 -16.05 -11.14 -15.44
C PHE A 207 -16.45 -11.19 -13.94
N ASP A 208 -17.71 -11.50 -13.64
CA ASP A 208 -18.21 -11.73 -12.28
C ASP A 208 -17.73 -13.06 -11.64
N ASN A 209 -17.16 -13.96 -12.43
CA ASN A 209 -16.56 -15.21 -11.97
C ASN A 209 -15.06 -15.03 -11.64
N GLU A 210 -14.59 -15.57 -10.51
CA GLU A 210 -13.20 -15.43 -10.03
C GLU A 210 -12.17 -16.03 -11.01
N ASP A 211 -12.45 -17.18 -11.61
CA ASP A 211 -11.57 -17.81 -12.61
C ASP A 211 -11.46 -16.95 -13.87
N ALA A 212 -12.58 -16.36 -14.30
CA ALA A 212 -12.58 -15.44 -15.43
C ALA A 212 -11.80 -14.14 -15.13
N GLN A 213 -11.86 -13.63 -13.89
CA GLN A 213 -11.03 -12.50 -13.46
C GLN A 213 -9.55 -12.86 -13.49
N ALA A 214 -9.15 -14.02 -12.99
CA ALA A 214 -7.75 -14.48 -13.03
C ALA A 214 -7.23 -14.57 -14.47
N VAL A 215 -8.02 -15.09 -15.41
CA VAL A 215 -7.68 -15.15 -16.83
C VAL A 215 -7.56 -13.75 -17.46
N TYR A 216 -8.44 -12.84 -17.07
CA TYR A 216 -8.40 -11.45 -17.53
C TYR A 216 -7.12 -10.75 -17.06
N TRP A 217 -6.73 -10.92 -15.78
CA TRP A 217 -5.50 -10.36 -15.24
C TRP A 217 -4.26 -10.97 -15.88
N HIS A 218 -4.25 -12.29 -16.06
CA HIS A 218 -3.17 -12.98 -16.74
C HIS A 218 -2.97 -12.48 -18.18
N SER A 219 -4.05 -12.28 -18.92
CA SER A 219 -4.00 -11.72 -20.28
C SER A 219 -3.53 -10.27 -20.29
N SER A 220 -3.89 -9.49 -19.28
CA SER A 220 -3.41 -8.13 -19.09
C SER A 220 -1.91 -8.08 -18.81
N ALA A 221 -1.35 -9.06 -18.08
CA ALA A 221 0.07 -9.18 -17.85
C ALA A 221 0.85 -9.34 -19.17
N HIS A 222 0.35 -10.11 -20.13
CA HIS A 222 0.99 -10.25 -21.45
C HIS A 222 1.01 -8.94 -22.25
N ILE A 223 -0.05 -8.11 -22.18
CA ILE A 223 -0.06 -6.77 -22.81
C ILE A 223 1.05 -5.88 -22.22
N LEU A 224 1.21 -5.91 -20.91
CA LEU A 224 2.31 -5.20 -20.26
C LEU A 224 3.66 -5.77 -20.65
N GLY A 225 3.81 -7.10 -20.66
CA GLY A 225 5.04 -7.78 -21.11
C GLY A 225 5.45 -7.37 -22.52
N GLU A 226 4.51 -7.29 -23.46
CA GLU A 226 4.73 -6.80 -24.81
C GLU A 226 5.19 -5.33 -24.84
N ALA A 227 4.50 -4.47 -24.08
CA ALA A 227 4.88 -3.06 -23.98
C ALA A 227 6.29 -2.89 -23.39
N MET A 228 6.63 -3.66 -22.34
CA MET A 228 7.95 -3.64 -21.71
C MET A 228 9.04 -4.19 -22.65
N GLU A 229 8.79 -5.29 -23.37
CA GLU A 229 9.74 -5.85 -24.33
C GLU A 229 10.01 -4.85 -25.48
N ARG A 230 8.96 -4.16 -25.96
CA ARG A 230 9.08 -3.10 -26.99
C ARG A 230 9.85 -1.87 -26.49
N PHE A 231 9.59 -1.44 -25.25
CA PHE A 231 10.16 -0.21 -24.70
C PHE A 231 11.60 -0.38 -24.22
N TYR A 232 11.86 -1.40 -23.40
CA TYR A 232 13.17 -1.63 -22.78
C TYR A 232 14.05 -2.64 -23.53
N GLY A 233 13.44 -3.60 -24.23
CA GLY A 233 14.13 -4.69 -24.90
C GLY A 233 14.86 -5.64 -23.95
N GLY A 234 14.43 -5.75 -22.69
CA GLY A 234 14.99 -6.67 -21.70
C GLY A 234 14.47 -8.09 -21.83
N CYS A 235 14.88 -8.97 -20.92
CA CYS A 235 14.38 -10.34 -20.83
C CYS A 235 13.16 -10.43 -19.89
N LEU A 236 12.01 -10.82 -20.42
CA LEU A 236 10.81 -11.09 -19.63
C LEU A 236 11.01 -12.34 -18.76
N CYS A 237 10.71 -12.26 -17.47
CA CYS A 237 10.90 -13.32 -16.50
C CYS A 237 9.61 -14.06 -16.19
N TYR A 238 8.69 -13.40 -15.46
CA TYR A 238 7.45 -14.01 -14.98
C TYR A 238 6.35 -12.96 -14.83
N GLY A 239 5.11 -13.29 -15.22
CA GLY A 239 3.97 -12.38 -15.18
C GLY A 239 2.69 -13.05 -14.72
N PRO A 240 2.55 -13.42 -13.40
CA PRO A 240 1.36 -14.07 -12.89
C PRO A 240 0.24 -13.06 -12.60
N PRO A 241 -1.03 -13.52 -12.60
CA PRO A 241 -2.11 -12.80 -11.95
C PRO A 241 -1.89 -12.81 -10.43
N ILE A 242 -2.40 -11.80 -9.76
CA ILE A 242 -2.53 -11.71 -8.30
C ILE A 242 -4.00 -11.47 -7.96
N GLU A 243 -4.36 -11.53 -6.68
CA GLU A 243 -5.74 -11.48 -6.19
C GLU A 243 -6.59 -10.34 -6.79
N ASN A 244 -5.99 -9.15 -7.03
CA ASN A 244 -6.68 -8.00 -7.63
C ASN A 244 -5.79 -7.28 -8.65
N GLY A 245 -5.25 -8.01 -9.63
CA GLY A 245 -4.38 -7.41 -10.64
C GLY A 245 -3.34 -8.39 -11.17
N PHE A 246 -2.20 -7.88 -11.57
CA PHE A 246 -1.08 -8.68 -12.09
C PHE A 246 0.21 -7.88 -11.99
N TYR A 247 1.34 -8.56 -12.16
CA TYR A 247 2.64 -7.92 -12.37
C TYR A 247 3.41 -8.61 -13.49
N TYR A 248 4.47 -7.98 -13.96
CA TYR A 248 5.40 -8.59 -14.88
C TYR A 248 6.84 -8.24 -14.51
N ASP A 249 7.70 -9.28 -14.48
CA ASP A 249 9.12 -9.14 -14.16
C ASP A 249 9.93 -9.07 -15.43
N MET A 250 10.87 -8.12 -15.47
CA MET A 250 11.82 -7.99 -16.55
C MET A 250 13.24 -7.84 -16.03
N PHE A 251 14.17 -8.54 -16.62
CA PHE A 251 15.60 -8.36 -16.39
C PHE A 251 16.14 -7.36 -17.40
N LEU A 252 16.73 -6.28 -16.92
CA LEU A 252 17.42 -5.28 -17.71
C LEU A 252 18.93 -5.37 -17.47
N ASP A 253 19.72 -5.56 -18.53
CA ASP A 253 21.17 -5.60 -18.43
C ASP A 253 21.73 -4.19 -18.20
N GLY A 254 22.73 -4.07 -17.30
CA GLY A 254 23.42 -2.79 -17.08
C GLY A 254 22.83 -1.88 -15.99
N GLN A 255 22.20 -2.43 -14.94
CA GLN A 255 21.69 -1.66 -13.76
C GLN A 255 20.64 -0.57 -14.05
N LYS A 256 20.02 -0.57 -15.22
CA LYS A 256 18.89 0.32 -15.50
C LYS A 256 17.63 -0.23 -14.84
N GLY A 257 17.06 0.51 -13.89
CA GLY A 257 15.74 0.23 -13.35
C GLY A 257 14.65 0.91 -14.18
N VAL A 258 13.42 0.40 -14.10
CA VAL A 258 12.25 1.08 -14.65
C VAL A 258 11.96 2.32 -13.80
N SER A 259 11.77 3.47 -14.43
CA SER A 259 11.46 4.73 -13.75
C SER A 259 9.95 4.99 -13.73
N SER A 260 9.43 5.51 -12.64
CA SER A 260 8.03 5.96 -12.56
C SER A 260 7.70 7.08 -13.55
N MET A 261 8.71 7.81 -14.02
CA MET A 261 8.56 8.85 -15.06
C MET A 261 8.19 8.27 -16.44
N GLU A 262 8.49 6.99 -16.69
CA GLU A 262 8.25 6.27 -17.96
C GLU A 262 6.88 5.57 -18.01
N PHE A 263 6.09 5.62 -16.91
CA PHE A 263 4.77 4.97 -16.85
C PHE A 263 3.80 5.48 -17.93
N GLY A 264 3.81 6.79 -18.21
CA GLY A 264 2.96 7.39 -19.24
C GLY A 264 3.23 6.83 -20.63
N ASP A 265 4.49 6.57 -20.97
CA ASP A 265 4.90 6.01 -22.24
C ASP A 265 4.55 4.52 -22.34
N LEU A 266 4.79 3.75 -21.28
CA LEU A 266 4.38 2.36 -21.19
C LEU A 266 2.85 2.19 -21.27
N GLU A 267 2.08 3.02 -20.54
CA GLU A 267 0.61 3.02 -20.62
C GLU A 267 0.12 3.37 -22.04
N SER A 268 0.82 4.24 -22.73
CA SER A 268 0.50 4.60 -24.11
C SER A 268 0.74 3.43 -25.06
N LEU A 269 1.83 2.67 -24.89
CA LEU A 269 2.09 1.44 -25.62
C LEU A 269 1.04 0.35 -25.29
N CYS A 270 0.68 0.15 -24.03
CA CYS A 270 -0.38 -0.79 -23.65
C CYS A 270 -1.71 -0.42 -24.33
N LYS A 271 -2.08 0.87 -24.38
CA LYS A 271 -3.27 1.36 -25.08
C LYS A 271 -3.21 1.08 -26.59
N ALA A 272 -2.04 1.19 -27.21
CA ALA A 272 -1.85 0.86 -28.62
C ALA A 272 -2.10 -0.64 -28.87
N VAL A 273 -1.48 -1.52 -28.06
CA VAL A 273 -1.67 -2.99 -28.13
C VAL A 273 -3.15 -3.38 -27.93
N VAL A 274 -3.85 -2.75 -26.99
CA VAL A 274 -5.30 -2.97 -26.79
C VAL A 274 -6.10 -2.56 -28.01
N LYS A 275 -5.76 -1.42 -28.63
CA LYS A 275 -6.45 -0.90 -29.83
C LYS A 275 -6.24 -1.79 -31.06
N GLU A 276 -5.08 -2.43 -31.17
CA GLU A 276 -4.72 -3.36 -32.24
C GLU A 276 -5.56 -4.64 -32.21
N LYS A 277 -6.21 -4.99 -31.11
CA LYS A 277 -7.03 -6.19 -30.92
C LYS A 277 -6.30 -7.48 -31.29
N GLN A 278 -5.05 -7.60 -30.90
CA GLN A 278 -4.21 -8.76 -31.18
C GLN A 278 -4.81 -10.03 -30.57
N PRO A 279 -4.93 -11.15 -31.31
CA PRO A 279 -5.42 -12.43 -30.77
C PRO A 279 -4.38 -13.07 -29.84
N PHE A 280 -4.85 -13.85 -28.87
CA PHE A 280 -4.01 -14.76 -28.08
C PHE A 280 -4.01 -16.13 -28.75
N GLU A 281 -2.91 -16.50 -29.37
CA GLU A 281 -2.77 -17.73 -30.16
C GLU A 281 -2.01 -18.79 -29.36
N ARG A 282 -2.69 -19.90 -29.03
CA ARG A 282 -2.12 -21.04 -28.33
C ARG A 282 -1.37 -21.98 -29.26
N LEU A 283 -0.20 -22.43 -28.82
CA LEU A 283 0.58 -23.46 -29.51
C LEU A 283 1.22 -24.41 -28.49
N GLU A 284 1.08 -25.72 -28.74
CA GLU A 284 1.75 -26.73 -27.94
C GLU A 284 3.05 -27.17 -28.64
N VAL A 285 4.18 -27.11 -27.91
CA VAL A 285 5.51 -27.28 -28.49
C VAL A 285 6.36 -28.18 -27.58
N SER A 286 7.27 -28.97 -28.19
CA SER A 286 8.21 -29.78 -27.42
C SER A 286 9.17 -28.94 -26.59
N LYS A 287 9.53 -29.44 -25.41
CA LYS A 287 10.48 -28.78 -24.50
C LYS A 287 11.82 -28.46 -25.20
N GLU A 288 12.31 -29.32 -26.05
CA GLU A 288 13.57 -29.11 -26.77
C GLU A 288 13.49 -27.95 -27.74
N THR A 289 12.38 -27.84 -28.48
CA THR A 289 12.15 -26.72 -29.40
C THR A 289 11.98 -25.40 -28.65
N LEU A 290 11.31 -25.44 -27.49
CA LEU A 290 11.17 -24.24 -26.63
C LEU A 290 12.50 -23.77 -26.03
N LEU A 291 13.40 -24.67 -25.68
CA LEU A 291 14.75 -24.31 -25.25
C LEU A 291 15.54 -23.61 -26.38
N LYS A 292 15.32 -24.01 -27.64
CA LYS A 292 15.89 -23.29 -28.80
C LYS A 292 15.24 -21.92 -28.98
N MET A 293 13.91 -21.84 -28.93
CA MET A 293 13.13 -20.60 -29.09
C MET A 293 13.48 -19.54 -28.04
N PHE A 294 13.68 -19.94 -26.78
CA PHE A 294 13.99 -19.04 -25.66
C PHE A 294 15.49 -18.99 -25.30
N LYS A 295 16.38 -19.46 -26.17
CA LYS A 295 17.84 -19.49 -25.93
C LYS A 295 18.42 -18.14 -25.48
N TYR A 296 17.85 -17.03 -25.92
CA TYR A 296 18.23 -15.67 -25.53
C TYR A 296 17.83 -15.31 -24.09
N ASN A 297 16.87 -16.02 -23.48
CA ASN A 297 16.28 -15.72 -22.19
C ASN A 297 16.59 -16.85 -21.18
N LYS A 298 17.66 -16.64 -20.40
CA LYS A 298 18.11 -17.61 -19.38
C LYS A 298 17.04 -17.96 -18.32
N PHE A 299 16.10 -17.03 -18.06
CA PHE A 299 15.05 -17.26 -17.06
C PHE A 299 13.97 -18.21 -17.59
N LYS A 300 13.53 -18.05 -18.83
CA LYS A 300 12.58 -18.98 -19.47
C LYS A 300 13.21 -20.35 -19.67
N CYS A 301 14.49 -20.43 -20.05
CA CYS A 301 15.22 -21.70 -20.12
C CYS A 301 15.32 -22.40 -18.76
N ARG A 302 15.55 -21.64 -17.68
CA ARG A 302 15.54 -22.16 -16.32
C ARG A 302 14.18 -22.73 -15.93
N ILE A 303 13.08 -22.01 -16.19
CA ILE A 303 11.71 -22.47 -15.94
C ILE A 303 11.43 -23.77 -16.71
N LEU A 304 11.81 -23.86 -17.98
CA LEU A 304 11.66 -25.05 -18.81
C LEU A 304 12.41 -26.25 -18.21
N ASN A 305 13.62 -26.04 -17.70
CA ASN A 305 14.43 -27.13 -17.14
C ASN A 305 13.95 -27.59 -15.77
N GLU A 306 13.63 -26.65 -14.85
CA GLU A 306 13.35 -26.95 -13.45
C GLU A 306 11.85 -27.23 -13.17
N LYS A 307 10.92 -26.57 -13.88
CA LYS A 307 9.48 -26.62 -13.57
C LYS A 307 8.63 -27.39 -14.59
N VAL A 308 9.12 -27.60 -15.81
CA VAL A 308 8.38 -28.34 -16.85
C VAL A 308 8.85 -29.78 -16.87
N THR A 309 8.01 -30.67 -16.35
CA THR A 309 8.29 -32.14 -16.26
C THR A 309 7.72 -32.90 -17.46
N THR A 310 6.80 -32.28 -18.24
CA THR A 310 6.16 -32.90 -19.42
C THR A 310 7.02 -32.72 -20.66
N PRO A 311 6.95 -33.67 -21.64
CA PRO A 311 7.71 -33.58 -22.89
C PRO A 311 7.29 -32.37 -23.76
N THR A 312 6.04 -31.92 -23.65
CA THR A 312 5.50 -30.75 -24.34
C THR A 312 4.94 -29.76 -23.33
N THR A 313 4.89 -28.49 -23.68
CA THR A 313 4.16 -27.46 -22.95
C THR A 313 3.69 -26.37 -23.92
N THR A 314 2.90 -25.41 -23.43
CA THR A 314 2.25 -24.40 -24.26
C THR A 314 3.01 -23.06 -24.24
N VAL A 315 2.95 -22.39 -25.38
CA VAL A 315 3.26 -20.97 -25.54
C VAL A 315 2.07 -20.23 -26.10
N TYR A 316 1.99 -18.94 -25.79
CA TYR A 316 1.00 -18.05 -26.37
C TYR A 316 1.69 -16.93 -27.12
N ARG A 317 1.16 -16.62 -28.30
CA ARG A 317 1.54 -15.43 -29.06
C ARG A 317 0.51 -14.33 -28.86
N CYS A 318 0.97 -13.12 -28.64
CA CYS A 318 0.17 -11.89 -28.64
C CYS A 318 0.96 -10.85 -29.45
N GLY A 319 0.56 -10.61 -30.69
CA GLY A 319 1.33 -9.78 -31.62
C GLY A 319 2.79 -10.25 -31.80
N PRO A 320 3.79 -9.42 -31.51
CA PRO A 320 5.20 -9.81 -31.58
C PRO A 320 5.68 -10.59 -30.33
N LEU A 321 4.94 -10.55 -29.23
CA LEU A 321 5.27 -11.28 -28.01
C LEU A 321 4.94 -12.76 -28.17
N ILE A 322 5.93 -13.61 -27.88
CA ILE A 322 5.73 -15.07 -27.66
C ILE A 322 6.18 -15.36 -26.24
N ASP A 323 5.27 -15.88 -25.43
CA ASP A 323 5.54 -16.15 -24.02
C ASP A 323 5.30 -17.61 -23.64
N LEU A 324 6.15 -18.11 -22.72
CA LEU A 324 5.97 -19.44 -22.09
C LEU A 324 4.85 -19.36 -21.09
N CYS A 325 3.70 -19.90 -21.44
CA CYS A 325 2.47 -19.77 -20.68
C CYS A 325 1.56 -20.99 -20.85
N ARG A 326 0.87 -21.37 -19.78
CA ARG A 326 -0.12 -22.48 -19.83
C ARG A 326 -1.51 -22.01 -20.31
N GLY A 327 -1.76 -20.69 -20.24
CA GLY A 327 -3.09 -20.13 -20.53
C GLY A 327 -4.14 -20.53 -19.47
N PRO A 328 -5.43 -20.47 -19.81
CA PRO A 328 -5.95 -19.86 -21.04
C PRO A 328 -5.95 -18.32 -20.98
N HIS A 329 -6.36 -17.69 -22.11
CA HIS A 329 -6.41 -16.24 -22.26
C HIS A 329 -7.74 -15.74 -22.82
N VAL A 330 -7.99 -14.44 -22.70
CA VAL A 330 -9.09 -13.78 -23.40
C VAL A 330 -8.86 -13.84 -24.92
N ARG A 331 -9.91 -13.74 -25.73
CA ARG A 331 -9.83 -13.90 -27.18
C ARG A 331 -8.81 -12.96 -27.88
N HIS A 332 -8.75 -11.72 -27.46
CA HIS A 332 -7.84 -10.70 -28.01
C HIS A 332 -7.66 -9.54 -27.04
N THR A 333 -6.57 -8.78 -27.23
CA THR A 333 -6.20 -7.66 -26.34
C THR A 333 -7.27 -6.59 -26.21
N GLY A 334 -8.12 -6.40 -27.24
CA GLY A 334 -9.24 -5.44 -27.22
C GLY A 334 -10.38 -5.77 -26.21
N LYS A 335 -10.33 -6.94 -25.54
CA LYS A 335 -11.22 -7.23 -24.40
C LYS A 335 -10.79 -6.50 -23.14
N ILE A 336 -9.52 -6.07 -23.04
CA ILE A 336 -8.97 -5.30 -21.93
C ILE A 336 -9.23 -3.82 -22.19
N LYS A 337 -10.17 -3.21 -21.44
CA LYS A 337 -10.64 -1.84 -21.74
C LYS A 337 -9.73 -0.73 -21.24
N ALA A 338 -9.04 -0.92 -20.12
CA ALA A 338 -8.16 0.07 -19.52
C ALA A 338 -7.03 -0.59 -18.72
N MET A 339 -5.85 0.02 -18.75
CA MET A 339 -4.67 -0.41 -18.00
C MET A 339 -4.00 0.82 -17.37
N LYS A 340 -3.53 0.68 -16.11
CA LYS A 340 -2.76 1.71 -15.43
C LYS A 340 -1.63 1.10 -14.62
N ILE A 341 -0.44 1.70 -14.71
CA ILE A 341 0.76 1.27 -14.01
C ILE A 341 0.89 2.09 -12.72
N TYR A 342 0.94 1.41 -11.56
CA TYR A 342 0.96 2.08 -10.26
C TYR A 342 2.32 2.06 -9.57
N LYS A 343 3.10 1.00 -9.76
CA LYS A 343 4.30 0.80 -8.94
C LYS A 343 5.38 -0.03 -9.64
N VAL A 344 6.65 0.33 -9.38
CA VAL A 344 7.84 -0.45 -9.76
C VAL A 344 8.62 -0.79 -8.50
N PHE A 345 9.15 -2.01 -8.43
CA PHE A 345 10.00 -2.47 -7.34
C PHE A 345 11.40 -2.78 -7.87
N PRO A 346 12.39 -1.90 -7.70
CA PRO A 346 13.77 -2.25 -7.97
C PRO A 346 14.30 -3.18 -6.88
N THR A 347 14.84 -4.34 -7.25
CA THR A 347 15.55 -5.22 -6.32
C THR A 347 17.06 -5.13 -6.58
N PRO A 348 17.92 -5.08 -5.52
CA PRO A 348 19.36 -4.96 -5.69
C PRO A 348 20.07 -6.21 -6.21
N TYR A 349 19.40 -7.35 -6.30
CA TYR A 349 20.07 -8.63 -6.57
C TYR A 349 19.65 -9.41 -7.83
N PHE A 350 18.48 -9.24 -8.41
CA PHE A 350 18.04 -9.92 -9.67
C PHE A 350 16.62 -9.46 -10.03
N CYS A 351 16.44 -8.70 -11.09
CA CYS A 351 15.16 -8.29 -11.67
C CYS A 351 14.56 -6.99 -11.13
N SER A 352 14.29 -6.07 -12.04
CA SER A 352 13.33 -4.98 -11.81
C SER A 352 11.93 -5.58 -11.84
N TRP A 353 11.18 -5.44 -10.76
CA TRP A 353 9.79 -5.87 -10.67
C TRP A 353 8.88 -4.69 -11.02
N THR A 354 7.97 -4.88 -11.93
CA THR A 354 6.93 -3.89 -12.24
C THR A 354 5.59 -4.46 -11.82
N LEU A 355 5.02 -3.95 -10.74
CA LEU A 355 3.66 -4.27 -10.34
C LEU A 355 2.70 -3.34 -11.09
N VAL A 356 1.76 -3.93 -11.80
CA VAL A 356 0.67 -3.21 -12.46
C VAL A 356 -0.63 -3.66 -11.85
N GLU A 357 -1.28 -2.77 -11.12
CA GLU A 357 -2.64 -2.98 -10.66
C GLU A 357 -3.59 -2.31 -11.66
N ILE A 358 -4.60 -3.05 -12.12
CA ILE A 358 -5.61 -2.54 -13.05
C ILE A 358 -6.99 -2.73 -12.47
N PHE A 359 -7.78 -1.67 -12.55
CA PHE A 359 -9.19 -1.71 -12.24
C PHE A 359 -10.01 -1.60 -13.52
N PRO A 360 -10.90 -2.58 -13.80
CA PRO A 360 -11.65 -2.59 -15.06
C PRO A 360 -12.88 -1.70 -15.12
N PHE A 361 -13.25 -0.96 -14.06
CA PHE A 361 -14.41 -0.04 -14.10
C PHE A 361 -14.38 1.04 -13.00
N PRO A 362 -15.03 2.21 -13.24
CA PRO A 362 -15.17 3.27 -12.23
C PRO A 362 -16.13 2.94 -11.07
N SER A 363 -16.55 1.68 -10.93
CA SER A 363 -17.44 1.17 -9.88
C SER A 363 -16.80 0.18 -8.91
N SER A 364 -15.47 -0.05 -8.98
CA SER A 364 -14.78 -0.83 -7.94
C SER A 364 -14.54 0.06 -6.70
N PRO A 365 -14.93 -0.39 -5.49
CA PRO A 365 -14.74 0.39 -4.27
C PRO A 365 -13.27 0.69 -3.95
N PHE A 366 -12.30 0.02 -4.58
CA PHE A 366 -10.86 0.24 -4.36
C PHE A 366 -10.31 1.57 -4.89
N SER A 367 -10.82 2.08 -6.03
CA SER A 367 -10.45 3.43 -6.49
C SER A 367 -11.10 4.52 -5.62
N SER A 368 -12.14 4.16 -4.84
CA SER A 368 -12.90 5.11 -4.05
C SER A 368 -12.12 5.61 -2.82
N ASN A 369 -11.30 4.79 -2.15
CA ASN A 369 -10.68 5.16 -0.88
C ASN A 369 -9.57 6.19 -1.01
N LEU A 370 -8.62 5.96 -1.91
CA LEU A 370 -7.59 6.96 -2.24
C LEU A 370 -8.20 8.20 -2.93
N GLN A 371 -9.29 8.00 -3.69
CA GLN A 371 -10.01 9.08 -4.33
C GLN A 371 -10.78 9.92 -3.29
N PHE A 372 -11.51 9.30 -2.34
CA PHE A 372 -12.17 9.99 -1.23
C PHE A 372 -11.17 10.74 -0.36
N CYS A 373 -10.02 10.14 -0.05
CA CYS A 373 -8.97 10.78 0.71
C CYS A 373 -8.39 12.01 -0.01
N LYS A 374 -8.22 11.94 -1.34
CA LYS A 374 -7.78 13.09 -2.16
C LYS A 374 -8.85 14.16 -2.26
N GLU A 375 -10.10 13.79 -2.53
CA GLU A 375 -11.23 14.71 -2.66
C GLU A 375 -11.56 15.41 -1.33
N GLN A 376 -11.45 14.69 -0.21
CA GLN A 376 -11.62 15.23 1.13
C GLN A 376 -10.35 15.87 1.71
N LYS A 377 -9.21 15.80 1.01
CA LYS A 377 -7.91 16.34 1.42
C LYS A 377 -7.50 15.87 2.82
N LEU A 378 -7.54 14.56 3.07
CA LEU A 378 -7.24 13.98 4.38
C LEU A 378 -5.75 13.78 4.60
N PHE A 379 -5.05 13.17 3.64
CA PHE A 379 -3.62 12.87 3.73
C PHE A 379 -3.00 12.66 2.35
N PHE A 380 -1.66 12.59 2.32
CA PHE A 380 -0.89 12.23 1.14
C PHE A 380 0.40 11.49 1.54
N PHE A 381 1.01 10.81 0.56
CA PHE A 381 2.35 10.21 0.65
C PHE A 381 3.31 10.93 -0.28
N HIS A 382 4.59 10.95 0.08
CA HIS A 382 5.63 11.61 -0.72
C HIS A 382 6.87 10.72 -0.83
N ASP A 383 7.50 10.72 -2.00
CA ASP A 383 8.66 9.87 -2.32
C ASP A 383 9.88 10.14 -1.44
N LEU A 384 10.01 11.35 -0.90
CA LEU A 384 11.08 11.71 0.05
C LEU A 384 10.88 11.11 1.45
N SER A 385 9.70 10.59 1.77
CA SER A 385 9.40 9.90 3.02
C SER A 385 8.56 8.65 2.75
N PRO A 386 9.14 7.63 2.09
CA PRO A 386 8.40 6.44 1.67
C PRO A 386 7.93 5.63 2.89
N GLY A 387 6.65 5.31 2.91
CA GLY A 387 6.02 4.58 4.03
C GLY A 387 5.64 5.44 5.23
N SER A 388 5.70 6.79 5.10
CA SER A 388 5.21 7.73 6.11
C SER A 388 4.10 8.60 5.53
N CYS A 389 2.99 8.71 6.25
CA CYS A 389 1.83 9.48 5.83
C CYS A 389 1.89 10.92 6.34
N PHE A 390 1.54 11.88 5.49
CA PHE A 390 1.35 13.28 5.84
C PHE A 390 -0.15 13.57 6.01
N PHE A 391 -0.60 13.80 7.23
CA PHE A 391 -2.00 14.17 7.48
C PHE A 391 -2.22 15.66 7.28
N MET A 392 -3.18 16.01 6.41
CA MET A 392 -3.65 17.38 6.21
C MET A 392 -4.59 17.80 7.35
N PRO A 393 -4.95 19.07 7.54
CA PRO A 393 -5.74 19.52 8.68
C PRO A 393 -7.03 18.70 8.92
N ARG A 394 -7.75 18.32 7.86
CA ARG A 394 -8.96 17.48 7.98
C ARG A 394 -8.66 16.03 8.37
N GLY A 395 -7.57 15.47 7.87
CA GLY A 395 -7.10 14.16 8.29
C GLY A 395 -6.56 14.15 9.71
N ALA A 396 -5.85 15.21 10.09
CA ALA A 396 -5.36 15.40 11.47
C ALA A 396 -6.51 15.49 12.48
N TYR A 397 -7.64 16.14 12.10
CA TYR A 397 -8.84 16.15 12.92
C TYR A 397 -9.34 14.73 13.22
N ILE A 398 -9.50 13.88 12.22
CA ILE A 398 -9.91 12.48 12.39
C ILE A 398 -8.91 11.75 13.31
N TYR A 399 -7.62 11.94 13.05
CA TYR A 399 -6.53 11.31 13.81
C TYR A 399 -6.60 11.66 15.30
N HIS A 400 -6.74 12.95 15.63
CA HIS A 400 -6.84 13.43 17.00
C HIS A 400 -8.14 12.99 17.67
N THR A 401 -9.28 13.07 16.97
CA THR A 401 -10.58 12.62 17.50
C THR A 401 -10.58 11.14 17.87
N LEU A 402 -9.94 10.29 17.05
CA LEU A 402 -9.77 8.87 17.37
C LEU A 402 -8.88 8.65 18.59
N THR A 403 -7.76 9.36 18.69
CA THR A 403 -6.85 9.21 19.84
C THR A 403 -7.47 9.77 21.11
N GLU A 404 -8.24 10.85 21.04
CA GLU A 404 -9.00 11.40 22.16
C GLU A 404 -10.09 10.43 22.64
N PHE A 405 -10.81 9.79 21.73
CA PHE A 405 -11.79 8.76 22.08
C PHE A 405 -11.16 7.64 22.90
N ILE A 406 -10.00 7.14 22.51
CA ILE A 406 -9.30 6.10 23.27
C ILE A 406 -8.76 6.64 24.60
N ARG A 407 -8.32 7.91 24.68
CA ARG A 407 -7.91 8.54 25.96
C ARG A 407 -9.06 8.62 26.94
N ASP A 408 -10.26 8.99 26.49
CA ASP A 408 -11.46 8.98 27.34
C ASP A 408 -11.70 7.60 27.95
N GLU A 409 -11.56 6.54 27.16
CA GLU A 409 -11.68 5.17 27.62
C GLU A 409 -10.54 4.76 28.56
N TYR A 410 -9.32 5.25 28.38
CA TYR A 410 -8.21 5.04 29.29
C TYR A 410 -8.52 5.58 30.69
N TRP A 411 -8.98 6.83 30.78
CA TRP A 411 -9.37 7.43 32.05
C TRP A 411 -10.44 6.63 32.76
N ARG A 412 -11.49 6.22 32.05
CA ARG A 412 -12.60 5.45 32.62
C ARG A 412 -12.15 4.08 33.14
N ARG A 413 -11.10 3.49 32.55
CA ARG A 413 -10.61 2.15 32.87
C ARG A 413 -9.36 2.13 33.74
N GLY A 414 -8.91 3.32 34.19
CA GLY A 414 -7.77 3.47 35.09
C GLY A 414 -6.41 3.24 34.46
N PHE A 415 -6.26 3.49 33.14
CA PHE A 415 -4.96 3.54 32.48
C PHE A 415 -4.27 4.86 32.78
N GLN A 416 -2.93 4.82 32.89
CA GLN A 416 -2.07 5.97 33.03
C GLN A 416 -1.36 6.20 31.71
N GLU A 417 -1.63 7.35 31.06
CA GLU A 417 -0.92 7.72 29.85
C GLU A 417 0.52 8.14 30.16
N VAL A 418 1.47 7.58 29.44
CA VAL A 418 2.89 7.86 29.54
C VAL A 418 3.47 8.22 28.19
N ALA A 419 4.66 8.82 28.17
CA ALA A 419 5.40 9.09 26.95
C ALA A 419 6.81 8.53 27.08
N SER A 420 7.20 7.66 26.16
CA SER A 420 8.53 7.05 26.11
C SER A 420 9.39 7.62 24.98
N PRO A 421 10.73 7.65 25.11
CA PRO A 421 11.62 8.10 24.05
C PRO A 421 11.43 7.32 22.74
N ASN A 422 11.76 7.96 21.62
CA ASN A 422 11.70 7.30 20.30
C ASN A 422 12.99 6.58 19.92
N ILE A 423 14.10 6.93 20.57
CA ILE A 423 15.45 6.46 20.25
C ILE A 423 16.06 5.84 21.50
N TYR A 424 16.64 4.65 21.33
CA TYR A 424 17.32 3.93 22.40
C TYR A 424 18.64 3.33 21.90
N ASN A 425 19.60 3.16 22.81
CA ASN A 425 20.81 2.39 22.57
C ASN A 425 20.47 0.92 22.29
N SER A 426 21.23 0.23 21.43
CA SER A 426 21.04 -1.18 21.05
C SER A 426 20.98 -2.12 22.25
N LYS A 427 21.65 -1.80 23.35
CA LYS A 427 21.66 -2.58 24.61
C LYS A 427 20.26 -2.84 25.19
N LEU A 428 19.31 -1.89 24.99
CA LEU A 428 17.91 -2.10 25.39
C LEU A 428 17.26 -3.23 24.57
N TRP A 429 17.54 -3.25 23.29
CA TRP A 429 17.00 -4.22 22.35
C TRP A 429 17.65 -5.60 22.49
N GLU A 430 18.93 -5.65 22.88
CA GLU A 430 19.66 -6.87 23.26
C GLU A 430 19.06 -7.45 24.55
N THR A 431 18.85 -6.63 25.58
CA THR A 431 18.21 -7.03 26.85
C THR A 431 16.83 -7.62 26.62
N SER A 432 16.02 -6.97 25.82
CA SER A 432 14.65 -7.44 25.51
C SER A 432 14.59 -8.62 24.52
N GLY A 433 15.69 -8.93 23.81
CA GLY A 433 15.77 -9.97 22.79
C GLY A 433 15.30 -9.53 21.41
N HIS A 434 14.82 -8.32 21.25
CA HIS A 434 14.39 -7.80 19.95
C HIS A 434 15.55 -7.69 18.96
N TRP A 435 16.75 -7.38 19.41
CA TRP A 435 17.92 -7.29 18.54
C TRP A 435 18.22 -8.60 17.81
N GLN A 436 18.09 -9.74 18.49
CA GLN A 436 18.36 -11.06 17.94
C GLN A 436 17.30 -11.54 16.94
N HIS A 437 16.04 -11.14 17.11
CA HIS A 437 14.91 -11.67 16.35
C HIS A 437 14.24 -10.65 15.42
N TYR A 438 14.59 -9.37 15.56
CA TYR A 438 13.84 -8.29 14.89
C TYR A 438 14.73 -7.17 14.32
N SER A 439 16.06 -7.27 14.40
CA SER A 439 17.01 -6.22 13.99
C SER A 439 16.86 -5.80 12.52
N GLU A 440 16.53 -6.72 11.61
CA GLU A 440 16.31 -6.43 10.20
C GLU A 440 15.12 -5.48 9.96
N ASN A 441 14.15 -5.50 10.86
CA ASN A 441 12.96 -4.65 10.84
C ASN A 441 13.11 -3.36 11.65
N MET A 442 14.33 -3.04 12.13
CA MET A 442 14.61 -1.85 12.91
C MET A 442 15.43 -0.83 12.10
N PHE A 443 15.11 0.45 12.26
CA PHE A 443 15.98 1.53 11.80
C PHE A 443 17.08 1.76 12.84
N SER A 444 18.31 1.41 12.51
CA SER A 444 19.48 1.59 13.37
C SER A 444 20.52 2.50 12.72
N PHE A 445 21.28 3.20 13.53
CA PHE A 445 22.32 4.13 13.11
C PHE A 445 23.36 4.27 14.22
N SER A 446 24.60 4.61 13.84
CA SER A 446 25.68 4.83 14.77
C SER A 446 25.73 6.28 15.23
N VAL A 447 25.95 6.49 16.53
CA VAL A 447 26.23 7.79 17.14
C VAL A 447 27.47 7.61 18.00
N GLU A 448 28.57 8.27 17.64
CA GLU A 448 29.87 8.05 18.24
C GLU A 448 30.25 6.55 18.14
N ASP A 449 30.58 5.91 19.27
CA ASP A 449 30.97 4.50 19.34
C ASP A 449 29.78 3.56 19.64
N ASP A 450 28.58 4.08 19.82
CA ASP A 450 27.37 3.32 20.16
C ASP A 450 26.40 3.18 18.99
N ILE A 451 25.64 2.08 18.97
CA ILE A 451 24.53 1.86 18.04
C ILE A 451 23.22 2.25 18.72
N PHE A 452 22.45 3.08 18.04
CA PHE A 452 21.09 3.46 18.43
C PHE A 452 20.07 2.94 17.43
N ALA A 453 18.85 2.76 17.88
CA ALA A 453 17.74 2.40 17.01
C ALA A 453 16.46 3.15 17.37
N LEU A 454 15.64 3.42 16.35
CA LEU A 454 14.27 3.90 16.53
C LEU A 454 13.41 2.76 17.07
N LYS A 455 12.54 3.07 18.05
CA LYS A 455 11.68 2.05 18.66
C LYS A 455 10.69 1.44 17.67
N PRO A 456 10.66 0.09 17.48
CA PRO A 456 9.62 -0.61 16.75
C PRO A 456 8.43 -0.98 17.64
N MET A 457 8.60 -0.91 18.99
CA MET A 457 7.63 -1.27 20.03
C MET A 457 7.88 -0.43 21.29
N ASN A 458 6.85 -0.24 22.13
CA ASN A 458 6.97 0.53 23.39
C ASN A 458 7.33 -0.35 24.61
N CYS A 459 7.11 -1.67 24.55
CA CYS A 459 7.23 -2.57 25.69
C CYS A 459 8.56 -2.49 26.47
N PRO A 460 9.76 -2.43 25.84
CA PRO A 460 11.01 -2.30 26.61
C PRO A 460 11.10 -0.99 27.37
N GLY A 461 10.58 0.12 26.79
CA GLY A 461 10.51 1.41 27.47
C GLY A 461 9.62 1.36 28.72
N HIS A 462 8.47 0.70 28.64
CA HIS A 462 7.57 0.52 29.78
C HIS A 462 8.17 -0.39 30.88
N CYS A 463 8.97 -1.39 30.48
CA CYS A 463 9.74 -2.19 31.45
C CYS A 463 10.75 -1.32 32.23
N LEU A 464 11.43 -0.37 31.57
CA LEU A 464 12.30 0.59 32.27
C LEU A 464 11.50 1.49 33.22
N MET A 465 10.30 1.94 32.83
CA MET A 465 9.42 2.74 33.69
C MET A 465 8.92 1.95 34.91
N PHE A 466 8.61 0.66 34.72
CA PHE A 466 8.24 -0.21 35.84
C PHE A 466 9.39 -0.36 36.81
N SER A 467 10.60 -0.65 36.33
CA SER A 467 11.80 -0.90 37.14
C SER A 467 12.44 0.35 37.73
N HIS A 468 11.99 1.57 37.34
CA HIS A 468 12.58 2.83 37.80
C HIS A 468 12.58 3.00 39.33
N ARG A 469 11.63 2.36 40.03
CA ARG A 469 11.57 2.31 41.50
C ARG A 469 10.97 0.99 41.99
N PRO A 470 11.24 0.60 43.26
CA PRO A 470 10.55 -0.55 43.86
C PRO A 470 9.02 -0.39 43.81
N ARG A 471 8.31 -1.48 43.48
CA ARG A 471 6.87 -1.53 43.37
C ARG A 471 6.28 -2.43 44.49
N SER A 472 5.07 -2.11 44.93
CA SER A 472 4.32 -2.95 45.86
C SER A 472 3.19 -3.68 45.12
N TRP A 473 2.79 -4.86 45.59
CA TRP A 473 1.61 -5.58 45.12
C TRP A 473 0.32 -4.75 45.13
N ARG A 474 0.25 -3.72 45.96
CA ARG A 474 -0.90 -2.79 46.05
C ARG A 474 -1.00 -1.85 44.89
N GLU A 475 0.09 -1.67 44.12
CA GLU A 475 0.11 -0.86 42.92
C GLU A 475 -0.30 -1.65 41.68
N LEU A 476 -0.45 -2.98 41.78
CA LEU A 476 -0.86 -3.85 40.69
C LEU A 476 -2.37 -4.07 40.71
N PRO A 477 -3.06 -4.07 39.56
CA PRO A 477 -2.49 -3.94 38.21
C PRO A 477 -2.06 -2.50 37.88
N LEU A 478 -0.83 -2.34 37.36
CA LEU A 478 -0.34 -1.06 36.82
C LEU A 478 -0.55 -1.03 35.30
N ARG A 479 -1.40 -0.11 34.83
CA ARG A 479 -1.79 -0.01 33.42
C ARG A 479 -1.16 1.22 32.79
N LEU A 480 -0.07 1.04 32.02
CA LEU A 480 0.63 2.11 31.29
C LEU A 480 0.18 2.12 29.84
N ALA A 481 -0.20 3.27 29.31
CA ALA A 481 -0.62 3.45 27.93
C ALA A 481 0.23 4.52 27.24
N ASP A 482 0.68 4.29 26.02
CA ASP A 482 1.54 5.19 25.25
C ASP A 482 1.09 5.26 23.78
N PHE A 483 0.66 6.44 23.33
CA PHE A 483 0.50 6.73 21.90
C PHE A 483 1.86 7.00 21.25
N GLY A 484 2.86 6.18 21.59
CA GLY A 484 4.21 6.28 21.07
C GLY A 484 4.27 6.10 19.55
N VAL A 485 5.10 6.93 18.92
CA VAL A 485 5.39 6.76 17.48
C VAL A 485 6.35 5.61 17.31
N LEU A 486 5.94 4.62 16.52
CA LEU A 486 6.71 3.43 16.21
C LEU A 486 7.29 3.49 14.79
N HIS A 487 8.47 2.88 14.64
CA HIS A 487 9.18 2.87 13.37
C HIS A 487 9.59 1.44 13.02
N ARG A 488 9.12 0.94 11.86
CA ARG A 488 9.49 -0.39 11.36
C ARG A 488 10.08 -0.28 9.97
N ASN A 489 11.23 -0.91 9.76
CA ASN A 489 11.91 -0.95 8.47
C ASN A 489 11.22 -1.95 7.54
N GLU A 490 9.96 -1.66 7.21
CA GLU A 490 9.19 -2.46 6.26
C GLU A 490 9.79 -2.37 4.86
N LEU A 491 9.85 -3.49 4.16
CA LEU A 491 10.29 -3.53 2.76
C LEU A 491 9.38 -2.67 1.89
N SER A 492 9.95 -1.96 0.92
CA SER A 492 9.17 -1.06 0.05
C SER A 492 8.03 -1.77 -0.67
N GLY A 493 8.20 -3.05 -1.02
CA GLY A 493 7.18 -3.86 -1.67
C GLY A 493 6.00 -4.28 -0.80
N THR A 494 6.14 -4.20 0.52
CA THR A 494 5.07 -4.57 1.46
C THR A 494 4.22 -3.39 1.91
N LEU A 495 4.58 -2.17 1.51
CA LEU A 495 3.85 -0.96 1.90
C LEU A 495 2.52 -0.87 1.15
N THR A 496 1.42 -0.72 1.89
CA THR A 496 0.06 -0.69 1.33
C THR A 496 -0.75 0.48 1.91
N GLY A 497 -0.59 1.67 1.31
CA GLY A 497 -1.29 2.89 1.76
C GLY A 497 -1.12 3.10 3.27
N LEU A 498 -2.23 3.36 4.00
CA LEU A 498 -2.22 3.48 5.46
C LEU A 498 -2.25 2.13 6.20
N THR A 499 -2.55 1.02 5.54
CA THR A 499 -2.69 -0.28 6.21
C THR A 499 -1.35 -0.90 6.59
N ARG A 500 -0.26 -0.55 5.88
CA ARG A 500 1.11 -0.95 6.23
C ARG A 500 2.10 0.16 5.91
N VAL A 501 2.62 0.80 6.94
CA VAL A 501 3.48 1.98 6.89
C VAL A 501 4.75 1.76 7.72
N ARG A 502 5.77 2.59 7.51
CA ARG A 502 7.03 2.55 8.27
C ARG A 502 6.97 3.36 9.56
N ARG A 503 6.16 4.43 9.58
CA ARG A 503 5.92 5.28 10.75
C ARG A 503 4.45 5.26 11.10
N PHE A 504 4.09 4.87 12.32
CA PHE A 504 2.71 4.82 12.79
C PHE A 504 2.63 5.03 14.30
N GLN A 505 1.43 5.31 14.79
CA GLN A 505 1.11 5.29 16.23
C GLN A 505 0.22 4.11 16.55
N GLN A 506 0.42 3.55 17.75
CA GLN A 506 -0.50 2.56 18.32
C GLN A 506 -1.15 3.14 19.57
N ASP A 507 -2.36 2.68 19.88
CA ASP A 507 -2.99 2.80 21.19
C ASP A 507 -2.43 1.70 22.11
N ASP A 508 -1.11 1.69 22.27
CA ASP A 508 -0.35 0.63 22.89
C ASP A 508 -0.40 0.74 24.41
N ALA A 509 -0.72 -0.33 25.09
CA ALA A 509 -0.73 -0.35 26.54
C ALA A 509 -0.16 -1.66 27.09
N HIS A 510 0.51 -1.54 28.25
CA HIS A 510 1.12 -2.63 28.97
C HIS A 510 0.57 -2.67 30.39
N ILE A 511 -0.08 -3.77 30.74
CA ILE A 511 -0.66 -4.00 32.06
C ILE A 511 0.28 -4.93 32.81
N PHE A 512 0.92 -4.42 33.85
CA PHE A 512 1.73 -5.21 34.77
C PHE A 512 0.80 -5.72 35.89
N CYS A 513 0.62 -7.01 35.99
CA CYS A 513 -0.30 -7.62 36.90
C CYS A 513 0.28 -8.88 37.59
N THR A 514 -0.38 -9.39 38.59
CA THR A 514 -0.06 -10.68 39.21
C THR A 514 -0.76 -11.81 38.44
N MET A 515 -0.34 -13.08 38.66
CA MET A 515 -0.94 -14.24 38.00
C MET A 515 -2.44 -14.39 38.25
N ASP A 516 -2.89 -14.04 39.45
CA ASP A 516 -4.29 -14.10 39.90
C ASP A 516 -5.14 -12.96 39.30
N GLN A 517 -4.52 -11.90 38.74
CA GLN A 517 -5.21 -10.78 38.11
C GLN A 517 -5.41 -10.95 36.59
N ILE A 518 -4.77 -11.94 35.96
CA ILE A 518 -4.78 -12.09 34.49
C ILE A 518 -6.21 -12.19 33.95
N GLU A 519 -7.03 -13.06 34.46
CA GLU A 519 -8.40 -13.29 33.97
C GLU A 519 -9.25 -12.01 34.03
N SER A 520 -9.18 -11.28 35.20
CA SER A 520 -9.91 -10.02 35.34
C SER A 520 -9.43 -8.91 34.39
N GLU A 521 -8.11 -8.81 34.17
CA GLU A 521 -7.54 -7.82 33.24
C GLU A 521 -7.84 -8.19 31.80
N MET A 522 -7.81 -9.47 31.42
CA MET A 522 -8.20 -9.94 30.08
C MET A 522 -9.67 -9.62 29.79
N LYS A 523 -10.57 -9.86 30.77
CA LYS A 523 -11.98 -9.47 30.63
C LYS A 523 -12.12 -7.96 30.42
N GLY A 524 -11.41 -7.14 31.20
CA GLY A 524 -11.39 -5.69 31.04
C GLY A 524 -10.90 -5.26 29.64
N CYS A 525 -9.91 -5.95 29.07
CA CYS A 525 -9.43 -5.70 27.71
C CYS A 525 -10.46 -6.07 26.63
N LEU A 526 -11.14 -7.21 26.77
CA LEU A 526 -12.18 -7.66 25.85
C LEU A 526 -13.43 -6.77 25.91
N ASP A 527 -13.83 -6.32 27.12
CA ASP A 527 -14.91 -5.35 27.29
C ASP A 527 -14.57 -3.99 26.67
N PHE A 528 -13.30 -3.57 26.76
CA PHE A 528 -12.84 -2.36 26.10
C PHE A 528 -12.92 -2.50 24.58
N LEU A 529 -12.48 -3.62 24.03
CA LEU A 529 -12.58 -3.93 22.60
C LEU A 529 -14.03 -3.82 22.12
N ARG A 530 -14.97 -4.49 22.80
CA ARG A 530 -16.40 -4.46 22.46
C ARG A 530 -16.92 -3.03 22.44
N CYS A 531 -16.67 -2.26 23.50
CA CYS A 531 -17.10 -0.86 23.61
C CYS A 531 -16.62 0.00 22.43
N VAL A 532 -15.36 -0.14 22.00
CA VAL A 532 -14.81 0.65 20.90
C VAL A 532 -15.38 0.20 19.56
N TYR A 533 -15.48 -1.10 19.33
CA TYR A 533 -15.96 -1.63 18.04
C TYR A 533 -17.46 -1.44 17.84
N ASP A 534 -18.24 -1.41 18.90
CA ASP A 534 -19.68 -1.07 18.87
C ASP A 534 -19.87 0.39 18.41
N VAL A 535 -19.04 1.33 18.89
CA VAL A 535 -19.08 2.73 18.44
C VAL A 535 -18.79 2.86 16.95
N PHE A 536 -17.94 2.00 16.38
CA PHE A 536 -17.65 2.00 14.95
C PHE A 536 -18.64 1.17 14.10
N GLY A 537 -19.48 0.35 14.74
CA GLY A 537 -20.38 -0.57 14.06
C GLY A 537 -19.67 -1.77 13.44
N PHE A 538 -18.53 -2.20 14.00
CA PHE A 538 -17.76 -3.33 13.47
C PHE A 538 -18.18 -4.66 14.08
N SER A 539 -18.31 -5.67 13.21
CA SER A 539 -18.24 -7.07 13.61
C SER A 539 -16.79 -7.56 13.56
N PHE A 540 -16.42 -8.45 14.47
CA PHE A 540 -15.05 -8.94 14.59
C PHE A 540 -14.99 -10.45 14.77
N GLN A 541 -13.83 -11.04 14.53
CA GLN A 541 -13.52 -12.44 14.76
C GLN A 541 -12.34 -12.55 15.72
N LEU A 542 -12.46 -13.45 16.71
CA LEU A 542 -11.43 -13.73 17.71
C LEU A 542 -10.64 -14.98 17.31
N HIS A 543 -9.33 -14.90 17.41
CA HIS A 543 -8.41 -16.01 17.16
C HIS A 543 -7.46 -16.17 18.33
N LEU A 544 -7.42 -17.36 18.94
CA LEU A 544 -6.41 -17.71 19.92
C LEU A 544 -5.19 -18.28 19.21
N SER A 545 -4.11 -17.50 19.18
CA SER A 545 -2.82 -17.88 18.57
C SER A 545 -1.92 -18.47 19.65
N THR A 546 -1.63 -19.76 19.50
CA THR A 546 -0.88 -20.55 20.49
C THR A 546 0.61 -20.62 20.16
N ARG A 547 1.37 -21.28 21.01
CA ARG A 547 2.81 -21.42 20.98
C ARG A 547 3.38 -21.78 19.59
N PRO A 548 4.35 -21.01 19.05
CA PRO A 548 5.06 -21.34 17.81
C PRO A 548 6.15 -22.41 18.06
N ASP A 549 6.72 -22.97 16.98
CA ASP A 549 7.81 -23.93 17.06
C ASP A 549 9.06 -23.39 17.77
N LYS A 550 9.35 -22.09 17.55
CA LYS A 550 10.46 -21.39 18.22
C LYS A 550 9.91 -20.44 19.27
N TYR A 551 9.88 -20.88 20.50
CA TYR A 551 9.39 -20.09 21.65
C TYR A 551 10.44 -20.00 22.75
N LEU A 552 10.23 -19.05 23.68
CA LEU A 552 11.04 -18.86 24.87
C LEU A 552 10.25 -19.29 26.13
N GLY A 553 10.98 -19.77 27.13
CA GLY A 553 10.43 -20.10 28.46
C GLY A 553 9.94 -21.53 28.65
N ASP A 554 9.37 -21.80 29.80
CA ASP A 554 8.93 -23.13 30.22
C ASP A 554 7.57 -23.49 29.58
N ILE A 555 7.45 -24.74 29.13
CA ILE A 555 6.24 -25.27 28.50
C ILE A 555 5.03 -25.27 29.45
N ALA A 556 5.26 -25.47 30.74
CA ALA A 556 4.19 -25.45 31.72
C ALA A 556 3.56 -24.06 31.85
N VAL A 557 4.39 -23.00 31.84
CA VAL A 557 3.92 -21.61 31.86
C VAL A 557 3.12 -21.31 30.58
N TRP A 558 3.57 -21.78 29.41
CA TRP A 558 2.84 -21.65 28.16
C TRP A 558 1.46 -22.30 28.20
N ASN A 559 1.39 -23.56 28.66
CA ASN A 559 0.14 -24.28 28.77
C ASN A 559 -0.85 -23.59 29.74
N GLN A 560 -0.36 -23.05 30.83
CA GLN A 560 -1.17 -22.26 31.76
C GLN A 560 -1.68 -20.97 31.12
N ALA A 561 -0.82 -20.23 30.43
CA ALA A 561 -1.16 -19.00 29.74
C ALA A 561 -2.22 -19.22 28.63
N GLU A 562 -2.01 -20.25 27.79
CA GLU A 562 -2.97 -20.61 26.74
C GLU A 562 -4.33 -20.97 27.34
N LYS A 563 -4.34 -21.69 28.44
CA LYS A 563 -5.60 -22.06 29.18
C LYS A 563 -6.30 -20.84 29.75
N GLN A 564 -5.58 -19.88 30.34
CA GLN A 564 -6.16 -18.64 30.87
C GLN A 564 -6.78 -17.80 29.74
N LEU A 565 -6.12 -17.69 28.57
CA LEU A 565 -6.69 -17.00 27.42
C LEU A 565 -7.95 -17.71 26.87
N GLU A 566 -7.93 -19.05 26.82
CA GLU A 566 -9.08 -19.85 26.41
C GLU A 566 -10.27 -19.62 27.37
N ASN A 567 -10.04 -19.65 28.69
CA ASN A 567 -11.06 -19.37 29.68
C ASN A 567 -11.67 -17.97 29.53
N SER A 568 -10.81 -16.96 29.33
CA SER A 568 -11.25 -15.57 29.11
C SER A 568 -12.10 -15.40 27.84
N LEU A 569 -11.76 -16.10 26.75
CA LEU A 569 -12.54 -16.11 25.53
C LEU A 569 -13.89 -16.79 25.68
N ASN A 570 -13.93 -17.94 26.41
CA ASN A 570 -15.17 -18.65 26.70
C ASN A 570 -16.12 -17.83 27.61
N GLU A 571 -15.57 -17.11 28.57
CA GLU A 571 -16.36 -16.20 29.43
C GLU A 571 -16.88 -14.99 28.66
N PHE A 572 -16.13 -14.49 27.70
CA PHE A 572 -16.53 -13.36 26.84
C PHE A 572 -17.76 -13.67 25.98
N GLY A 573 -17.97 -14.94 25.61
CA GLY A 573 -19.16 -15.45 24.95
C GLY A 573 -19.28 -15.22 23.47
N GLU A 574 -18.27 -14.58 22.81
CA GLU A 574 -18.22 -14.43 21.37
C GLU A 574 -17.54 -15.64 20.69
N PRO A 575 -17.96 -16.02 19.47
CA PRO A 575 -17.32 -17.11 18.74
C PRO A 575 -15.83 -16.85 18.47
N TRP A 576 -14.98 -17.79 18.82
CA TRP A 576 -13.54 -17.71 18.55
C TRP A 576 -13.01 -18.95 17.84
N ARG A 577 -11.81 -18.83 17.27
CA ARG A 577 -11.11 -19.91 16.55
C ARG A 577 -9.71 -20.11 17.09
N LEU A 578 -9.26 -21.35 17.11
CA LEU A 578 -7.88 -21.67 17.42
C LEU A 578 -7.01 -21.41 16.18
N ASN A 579 -5.85 -20.76 16.40
CA ASN A 579 -4.82 -20.49 15.37
C ASN A 579 -3.47 -21.05 15.88
N PRO A 580 -3.19 -22.36 15.67
CA PRO A 580 -2.02 -23.02 16.25
C PRO A 580 -0.72 -22.48 15.67
N GLY A 581 0.28 -22.23 16.53
CA GLY A 581 1.63 -21.89 16.11
C GLY A 581 1.87 -20.43 15.72
N ASP A 582 0.86 -19.55 15.79
CA ASP A 582 0.96 -18.14 15.38
C ASP A 582 1.14 -17.18 16.57
N GLY A 583 1.41 -17.69 17.77
CA GLY A 583 1.78 -16.90 18.94
C GLY A 583 3.11 -16.19 18.75
N ALA A 584 3.40 -15.17 19.57
CA ALA A 584 4.73 -14.58 19.56
C ALA A 584 5.74 -15.52 20.26
N PHE A 585 7.01 -15.34 20.01
CA PHE A 585 8.06 -16.16 20.63
C PHE A 585 8.09 -16.04 22.18
N TYR A 586 7.47 -15.01 22.74
CA TYR A 586 7.45 -14.72 24.19
C TYR A 586 6.09 -14.95 24.89
N GLY A 587 5.02 -15.24 24.14
CA GLY A 587 3.73 -15.55 24.74
C GLY A 587 2.58 -15.75 23.74
N PRO A 588 1.48 -16.42 24.18
CA PRO A 588 0.28 -16.59 23.38
C PRO A 588 -0.49 -15.29 23.26
N LYS A 589 -1.33 -15.17 22.23
CA LYS A 589 -2.08 -13.96 21.96
C LYS A 589 -3.50 -14.23 21.46
N ILE A 590 -4.38 -13.26 21.69
CA ILE A 590 -5.69 -13.16 21.06
C ILE A 590 -5.56 -12.14 19.94
N ASP A 591 -5.72 -12.58 18.70
CA ASP A 591 -5.76 -11.73 17.52
C ASP A 591 -7.20 -11.44 17.14
N ILE A 592 -7.51 -10.16 16.94
CA ILE A 592 -8.84 -9.68 16.57
C ILE A 592 -8.81 -9.20 15.14
N LYS A 593 -9.65 -9.84 14.31
CA LYS A 593 -9.78 -9.52 12.90
C LYS A 593 -11.11 -8.83 12.63
N ILE A 594 -11.08 -7.70 11.96
CA ILE A 594 -12.26 -7.00 11.42
C ILE A 594 -12.34 -7.21 9.92
N LYS A 595 -13.57 -7.27 9.41
CA LYS A 595 -13.85 -7.37 7.98
C LYS A 595 -14.05 -5.96 7.41
N ASP A 596 -13.30 -5.60 6.37
CA ASP A 596 -13.50 -4.34 5.67
C ASP A 596 -14.76 -4.39 4.76
N ALA A 597 -15.13 -3.26 4.19
CA ALA A 597 -16.30 -3.13 3.32
C ALA A 597 -16.20 -3.98 2.04
N ILE A 598 -15.01 -4.46 1.70
CA ILE A 598 -14.73 -5.27 0.52
C ILE A 598 -14.69 -6.78 0.86
N GLY A 599 -14.80 -7.11 2.15
CA GLY A 599 -14.81 -8.47 2.63
C GLY A 599 -13.45 -9.04 3.05
N ARG A 600 -12.36 -8.25 3.02
CA ARG A 600 -11.04 -8.67 3.49
C ARG A 600 -10.96 -8.58 5.01
N TYR A 601 -10.22 -9.50 5.60
CA TYR A 601 -9.96 -9.49 7.03
C TYR A 601 -8.64 -8.78 7.35
N HIS A 602 -8.70 -7.82 8.27
CA HIS A 602 -7.53 -7.13 8.80
C HIS A 602 -7.36 -7.44 10.28
N GLN A 603 -6.18 -7.89 10.67
CA GLN A 603 -5.82 -7.95 12.08
C GLN A 603 -5.60 -6.52 12.57
N CYS A 604 -6.42 -6.07 13.51
CA CYS A 604 -6.36 -4.73 14.08
C CYS A 604 -5.95 -4.79 15.53
N ALA A 605 -6.80 -5.31 16.41
CA ALA A 605 -6.47 -5.44 17.82
C ALA A 605 -5.66 -6.71 18.12
N THR A 606 -4.87 -6.65 19.17
CA THR A 606 -4.14 -7.79 19.73
C THR A 606 -4.07 -7.63 21.24
N ILE A 607 -4.32 -8.73 21.97
CA ILE A 607 -4.11 -8.84 23.41
C ILE A 607 -3.17 -10.03 23.64
N GLN A 608 -2.05 -9.80 24.33
CA GLN A 608 -0.97 -10.77 24.38
C GLN A 608 -0.41 -10.89 25.80
N LEU A 609 -0.21 -12.10 26.28
CA LEU A 609 0.50 -12.37 27.53
C LEU A 609 2.00 -12.44 27.29
N ASP A 610 2.77 -11.91 28.24
CA ASP A 610 4.23 -11.95 28.21
C ASP A 610 4.80 -12.23 29.60
N PHE A 611 5.49 -13.35 29.68
CA PHE A 611 6.24 -13.78 30.88
C PHE A 611 7.74 -13.58 30.71
N GLN A 612 8.24 -13.23 29.51
CA GLN A 612 9.64 -13.21 29.16
C GLN A 612 10.30 -11.85 29.42
N LEU A 613 9.64 -10.75 29.03
CA LEU A 613 10.16 -9.42 29.34
C LEU A 613 10.35 -9.16 30.83
N PRO A 614 9.42 -9.56 31.73
CA PRO A 614 9.67 -9.47 33.17
C PRO A 614 10.91 -10.21 33.65
N ILE A 615 11.22 -11.37 33.06
CA ILE A 615 12.44 -12.14 33.38
C ILE A 615 13.68 -11.42 32.82
N ARG A 616 13.66 -11.00 31.56
CA ARG A 616 14.79 -10.37 30.88
C ARG A 616 15.20 -9.03 31.48
N PHE A 617 14.23 -8.22 31.90
CA PHE A 617 14.45 -6.95 32.60
C PHE A 617 14.58 -7.09 34.10
N ASN A 618 14.54 -8.33 34.63
CA ASN A 618 14.57 -8.62 36.06
C ASN A 618 13.54 -7.79 36.86
N LEU A 619 12.31 -7.65 36.31
CA LEU A 619 11.25 -6.90 36.96
C LEU A 619 10.77 -7.65 38.21
N THR A 620 10.70 -6.95 39.36
CA THR A 620 10.18 -7.49 40.61
C THR A 620 9.27 -6.49 41.31
N PHE A 621 8.43 -7.02 42.18
CA PHE A 621 7.60 -6.23 43.13
C PHE A 621 7.57 -6.90 44.48
N VAL A 622 7.29 -6.13 45.54
CA VAL A 622 7.13 -6.64 46.88
C VAL A 622 5.76 -7.29 47.00
N GLY A 623 5.73 -8.61 47.23
CA GLY A 623 4.52 -9.42 47.41
C GLY A 623 3.75 -9.13 48.69
N LYS A 624 2.62 -9.83 48.88
CA LYS A 624 1.77 -9.73 50.09
C LYS A 624 2.48 -10.26 51.37
N ASP A 625 3.37 -11.18 51.15
CA ASP A 625 4.23 -11.84 52.17
C ASP A 625 5.51 -11.06 52.48
N GLY A 626 5.75 -9.95 51.78
CA GLY A 626 6.97 -9.15 51.91
C GLY A 626 8.15 -9.64 51.05
N ASP A 627 7.95 -10.69 50.25
CA ASP A 627 8.97 -11.13 49.28
C ASP A 627 9.15 -10.08 48.17
N ASP A 628 10.38 -9.66 47.95
CA ASP A 628 10.75 -8.64 46.94
C ASP A 628 11.15 -9.26 45.56
N LYS A 629 11.03 -10.59 45.43
CA LYS A 629 11.38 -11.35 44.22
C LYS A 629 10.19 -11.74 43.35
N SER A 630 8.97 -11.41 43.75
CA SER A 630 7.75 -11.70 43.02
C SER A 630 7.81 -11.00 41.62
N ARG A 631 7.50 -11.74 40.56
CA ARG A 631 7.53 -11.21 39.20
C ARG A 631 6.15 -10.87 38.67
N PRO A 632 5.97 -9.71 38.02
CA PRO A 632 4.72 -9.42 37.33
C PRO A 632 4.61 -10.24 36.03
N VAL A 633 3.38 -10.34 35.53
CA VAL A 633 3.07 -10.70 34.13
C VAL A 633 2.74 -9.43 33.38
N ILE A 634 3.04 -9.36 32.09
CA ILE A 634 2.67 -8.23 31.23
C ILE A 634 1.56 -8.68 30.28
N ILE A 635 0.50 -7.87 30.19
CA ILE A 635 -0.49 -7.97 29.12
C ILE A 635 -0.26 -6.81 28.18
N HIS A 636 0.17 -7.10 26.95
CA HIS A 636 0.25 -6.14 25.87
C HIS A 636 -1.12 -6.00 25.22
N ARG A 637 -1.58 -4.79 24.99
CA ARG A 637 -2.89 -4.54 24.40
C ARG A 637 -2.85 -3.35 23.45
N ALA A 638 -3.39 -3.54 22.24
CA ALA A 638 -3.76 -2.48 21.31
C ALA A 638 -5.17 -2.78 20.77
N ILE A 639 -6.10 -1.83 20.82
CA ILE A 639 -7.49 -1.96 20.35
C ILE A 639 -7.64 -1.48 18.90
N LEU A 640 -7.10 -0.31 18.58
CA LEU A 640 -7.07 0.19 17.19
C LEU A 640 -5.99 -0.54 16.38
N GLY A 641 -4.98 -1.06 17.04
CA GLY A 641 -3.74 -1.49 16.42
C GLY A 641 -2.92 -0.28 15.99
N SER A 642 -2.72 -0.05 14.69
CA SER A 642 -2.20 1.21 14.17
C SER A 642 -3.34 2.19 13.93
N VAL A 643 -3.22 3.43 14.43
CA VAL A 643 -4.20 4.50 14.20
C VAL A 643 -4.36 4.75 12.70
N GLU A 644 -3.26 4.72 11.94
CA GLU A 644 -3.25 4.87 10.49
C GLU A 644 -4.05 3.76 9.79
N ARG A 645 -3.87 2.50 10.20
CA ARG A 645 -4.63 1.36 9.66
C ARG A 645 -6.12 1.48 9.99
N MET A 646 -6.46 1.89 11.21
CA MET A 646 -7.84 2.09 11.61
C MET A 646 -8.50 3.21 10.80
N ILE A 647 -7.81 4.33 10.54
CA ILE A 647 -8.31 5.39 9.64
C ILE A 647 -8.58 4.84 8.24
N ALA A 648 -7.70 3.99 7.69
CA ALA A 648 -7.94 3.37 6.39
C ALA A 648 -9.23 2.55 6.39
N ILE A 649 -9.40 1.67 7.37
CA ILE A 649 -10.57 0.79 7.48
C ILE A 649 -11.85 1.60 7.67
N LEU A 650 -11.83 2.62 8.53
CA LEU A 650 -12.98 3.52 8.74
C LEU A 650 -13.33 4.32 7.48
N THR A 651 -12.31 4.79 6.74
CA THR A 651 -12.54 5.48 5.44
C THR A 651 -13.26 4.57 4.45
N GLU A 652 -12.88 3.29 4.42
CA GLU A 652 -13.52 2.28 3.59
C GLU A 652 -14.94 1.96 4.06
N ASN A 653 -15.10 1.70 5.35
CA ASN A 653 -16.39 1.33 5.94
C ASN A 653 -17.45 2.42 5.76
N TYR A 654 -17.07 3.68 5.99
CA TYR A 654 -17.98 4.80 5.83
C TYR A 654 -18.07 5.33 4.38
N ALA A 655 -17.26 4.83 3.44
CA ALA A 655 -17.19 5.32 2.06
C ALA A 655 -17.11 6.86 1.97
N GLY A 656 -16.36 7.48 2.89
CA GLY A 656 -16.22 8.93 3.02
C GLY A 656 -17.40 9.65 3.69
N LYS A 657 -18.47 8.95 4.08
CA LYS A 657 -19.63 9.48 4.82
C LYS A 657 -19.41 9.36 6.34
N TRP A 658 -18.46 10.09 6.86
CA TRP A 658 -18.10 10.05 8.27
C TRP A 658 -19.30 10.35 9.19
N PRO A 659 -19.44 9.66 10.34
CA PRO A 659 -20.39 10.04 11.38
C PRO A 659 -20.04 11.42 11.94
N LEU A 660 -21.01 12.18 12.42
CA LEU A 660 -20.84 13.59 12.83
C LEU A 660 -19.65 13.80 13.77
N TRP A 661 -19.48 12.96 14.78
CA TRP A 661 -18.43 13.11 15.79
C TRP A 661 -17.01 12.96 15.22
N LEU A 662 -16.85 12.19 14.15
CA LEU A 662 -15.55 11.90 13.51
C LEU A 662 -15.37 12.67 12.19
N SER A 663 -16.42 13.31 11.68
CA SER A 663 -16.41 13.98 10.37
C SER A 663 -15.51 15.22 10.36
N PRO A 664 -14.61 15.35 9.38
CA PRO A 664 -13.84 16.57 9.18
C PRO A 664 -14.63 17.64 8.39
N ARG A 665 -15.92 17.38 8.08
CA ARG A 665 -16.84 18.24 7.35
C ARG A 665 -18.21 18.17 8.01
N GLN A 666 -18.35 18.80 9.19
CA GLN A 666 -19.55 18.68 10.01
C GLN A 666 -20.65 19.63 9.56
N VAL A 667 -20.33 20.91 9.35
CA VAL A 667 -21.32 21.97 9.07
C VAL A 667 -20.86 22.81 7.88
N MET A 668 -21.76 23.06 6.93
CA MET A 668 -21.57 24.00 5.82
C MET A 668 -22.59 25.10 5.88
N LEU A 669 -22.16 26.37 5.98
CA LEU A 669 -23.00 27.55 5.90
C LEU A 669 -23.14 27.98 4.43
N VAL A 670 -24.39 28.17 3.97
CA VAL A 670 -24.69 28.56 2.59
C VAL A 670 -25.59 29.82 2.59
N PRO A 671 -25.02 31.01 2.31
CA PRO A 671 -25.82 32.21 2.15
C PRO A 671 -26.63 32.19 0.85
N VAL A 672 -27.88 32.61 0.90
CA VAL A 672 -28.80 32.69 -0.23
C VAL A 672 -28.36 33.77 -1.23
N ASN A 673 -27.89 34.90 -0.70
CA ASN A 673 -27.44 36.04 -1.47
C ASN A 673 -26.24 36.74 -0.78
N PRO A 674 -25.54 37.67 -1.46
CA PRO A 674 -24.36 38.35 -0.90
C PRO A 674 -24.63 39.14 0.38
N SER A 675 -25.86 39.67 0.57
CA SER A 675 -26.23 40.45 1.77
C SER A 675 -26.26 39.61 3.06
N CYS A 676 -26.31 38.26 2.91
CA CYS A 676 -26.31 37.30 4.02
C CYS A 676 -24.91 36.73 4.33
N GLU A 677 -23.87 37.10 3.57
CA GLU A 677 -22.51 36.54 3.75
C GLU A 677 -21.94 36.84 5.14
N ASP A 678 -22.08 38.04 5.65
CA ASP A 678 -21.54 38.40 6.97
C ASP A 678 -22.27 37.66 8.10
N TYR A 679 -23.59 37.43 7.93
CA TYR A 679 -24.32 36.57 8.86
C TYR A 679 -23.85 35.11 8.78
N ALA A 680 -23.67 34.59 7.59
CA ALA A 680 -23.08 33.23 7.41
C ALA A 680 -21.70 33.09 8.05
N LYS A 681 -20.82 34.09 7.87
CA LYS A 681 -19.50 34.13 8.53
C LYS A 681 -19.61 34.16 10.05
N LYS A 682 -20.53 34.97 10.59
CA LYS A 682 -20.79 35.07 12.03
C LYS A 682 -21.24 33.72 12.60
N VAL A 683 -22.23 33.08 11.99
CA VAL A 683 -22.74 31.77 12.42
C VAL A 683 -21.64 30.68 12.28
N CYS A 684 -20.90 30.67 11.16
CA CYS A 684 -19.77 29.76 10.96
C CYS A 684 -18.75 29.87 12.09
N LYS A 685 -18.39 31.10 12.47
CA LYS A 685 -17.48 31.37 13.59
C LYS A 685 -18.03 30.83 14.92
N GLN A 686 -19.33 31.02 15.21
CA GLN A 686 -19.97 30.47 16.41
C GLN A 686 -19.86 28.92 16.48
N PHE A 687 -20.10 28.21 15.36
CA PHE A 687 -19.91 26.76 15.29
C PHE A 687 -18.45 26.35 15.47
N THR A 688 -17.51 27.09 14.87
CA THR A 688 -16.08 26.85 15.04
C THR A 688 -15.64 27.04 16.49
N GLU A 689 -16.07 28.10 17.16
CA GLU A 689 -15.80 28.37 18.58
C GLU A 689 -16.43 27.33 19.50
N ALA A 690 -17.55 26.71 19.09
CA ALA A 690 -18.18 25.59 19.78
C ALA A 690 -17.49 24.23 19.47
N GLY A 691 -16.36 24.23 18.74
CA GLY A 691 -15.56 23.05 18.44
C GLY A 691 -16.06 22.20 17.27
N PHE A 692 -16.89 22.76 16.38
CA PHE A 692 -17.29 22.09 15.14
C PHE A 692 -16.36 22.41 13.96
N MET A 693 -16.19 21.44 13.05
CA MET A 693 -15.57 21.64 11.76
C MET A 693 -16.59 22.31 10.82
N ALA A 694 -16.61 23.63 10.82
CA ALA A 694 -17.56 24.43 10.05
C ALA A 694 -16.86 25.22 8.94
N ASP A 695 -17.48 25.25 7.77
CA ASP A 695 -17.05 26.00 6.59
C ASP A 695 -18.21 26.88 6.08
N ALA A 696 -17.92 27.90 5.27
CA ALA A 696 -18.93 28.75 4.63
C ALA A 696 -18.64 28.88 3.12
N ASP A 697 -19.64 28.58 2.27
CA ASP A 697 -19.55 28.77 0.82
C ASP A 697 -19.97 30.19 0.43
N LEU A 698 -18.98 31.08 0.31
CA LEU A 698 -19.15 32.49 0.00
C LEU A 698 -18.99 32.81 -1.50
N ASP A 699 -18.91 31.81 -2.38
CA ASP A 699 -18.80 32.04 -3.82
C ASP A 699 -20.08 32.66 -4.39
N SER A 700 -20.06 33.95 -4.61
CA SER A 700 -21.21 34.71 -5.17
C SER A 700 -21.54 34.36 -6.63
N SER A 701 -20.62 33.72 -7.35
CA SER A 701 -20.83 33.26 -8.74
C SER A 701 -21.67 31.99 -8.84
N CYS A 702 -21.86 31.27 -7.72
CA CYS A 702 -22.54 29.99 -7.66
C CYS A 702 -24.01 30.14 -7.23
N LEU A 703 -24.91 29.49 -7.97
CA LEU A 703 -26.34 29.46 -7.60
C LEU A 703 -26.56 28.67 -6.30
N LEU A 704 -27.55 29.07 -5.49
CA LEU A 704 -27.89 28.44 -4.21
C LEU A 704 -28.01 26.90 -4.31
N ASN A 705 -28.79 26.41 -5.26
CA ASN A 705 -28.98 24.96 -5.44
C ASN A 705 -27.66 24.23 -5.78
N LYS A 706 -26.76 24.89 -6.50
CA LYS A 706 -25.43 24.35 -6.82
C LYS A 706 -24.53 24.31 -5.59
N LYS A 707 -24.52 25.34 -4.74
CA LYS A 707 -23.82 25.37 -3.46
C LYS A 707 -24.28 24.25 -2.55
N ILE A 708 -25.59 24.07 -2.37
CA ILE A 708 -26.18 22.99 -1.57
C ILE A 708 -25.73 21.63 -2.14
N ARG A 709 -25.83 21.44 -3.46
CA ARG A 709 -25.42 20.19 -4.10
C ARG A 709 -23.92 19.92 -3.94
N ASN A 710 -23.08 20.93 -4.05
CA ASN A 710 -21.65 20.82 -3.82
C ASN A 710 -21.33 20.40 -2.37
N ALA A 711 -22.04 20.97 -1.38
CA ALA A 711 -21.89 20.59 0.03
C ALA A 711 -22.32 19.16 0.30
N GLN A 712 -23.40 18.69 -0.34
CA GLN A 712 -23.84 17.29 -0.28
C GLN A 712 -22.80 16.33 -0.89
N LEU A 713 -22.28 16.64 -2.08
CA LEU A 713 -21.23 15.85 -2.74
C LEU A 713 -19.93 15.84 -1.94
N ALA A 714 -19.61 16.96 -1.28
CA ALA A 714 -18.47 17.06 -0.39
C ALA A 714 -18.68 16.32 0.96
N GLN A 715 -19.86 15.73 1.20
CA GLN A 715 -20.23 14.96 2.38
C GLN A 715 -20.23 15.76 3.70
N TYR A 716 -20.69 17.01 3.69
CA TYR A 716 -20.99 17.74 4.93
C TYR A 716 -22.22 17.11 5.59
N ASN A 717 -22.11 16.77 6.89
CA ASN A 717 -23.22 16.17 7.64
C ASN A 717 -24.46 17.09 7.63
N PHE A 718 -24.27 18.38 7.95
CA PHE A 718 -25.32 19.37 7.99
C PHE A 718 -25.00 20.56 7.11
N ILE A 719 -26.02 21.05 6.39
CA ILE A 719 -25.96 22.22 5.50
C ILE A 719 -26.96 23.24 6.00
N LEU A 720 -26.45 24.36 6.47
CA LEU A 720 -27.23 25.44 7.08
C LEU A 720 -27.39 26.59 6.07
N VAL A 721 -28.58 26.71 5.52
CA VAL A 721 -28.91 27.76 4.56
C VAL A 721 -29.39 29.00 5.31
N VAL A 722 -28.86 30.17 4.94
CA VAL A 722 -29.17 31.45 5.59
C VAL A 722 -29.58 32.49 4.57
N GLY A 723 -30.77 33.05 4.74
CA GLY A 723 -31.35 34.17 3.97
C GLY A 723 -31.63 35.37 4.87
N GLU A 724 -32.33 36.37 4.33
CA GLU A 724 -32.68 37.58 5.07
C GLU A 724 -33.61 37.29 6.27
N LYS A 725 -34.52 36.32 6.11
CA LYS A 725 -35.41 35.90 7.19
C LYS A 725 -34.61 35.31 8.35
N GLU A 726 -33.76 34.34 8.06
CA GLU A 726 -32.92 33.67 9.06
C GLU A 726 -31.96 34.65 9.74
N LYS A 727 -31.47 35.67 9.01
CA LYS A 727 -30.64 36.76 9.55
C LYS A 727 -31.40 37.61 10.57
N MET A 728 -32.69 37.90 10.32
CA MET A 728 -33.54 38.70 11.22
C MET A 728 -33.90 37.91 12.49
N THR A 729 -34.17 36.61 12.37
CA THR A 729 -34.65 35.77 13.46
C THR A 729 -33.50 35.07 14.20
N ASN A 730 -32.25 35.29 13.80
CA ASN A 730 -31.07 34.59 14.32
C ASN A 730 -31.22 33.04 14.24
N SER A 731 -31.69 32.56 13.09
CA SER A 731 -32.01 31.18 12.80
C SER A 731 -31.21 30.67 11.59
N VAL A 732 -31.34 29.39 11.27
CA VAL A 732 -30.80 28.76 10.07
C VAL A 732 -31.78 27.72 9.54
N ASN A 733 -31.85 27.53 8.22
CA ASN A 733 -32.58 26.42 7.60
C ASN A 733 -31.69 25.21 7.50
N VAL A 734 -32.02 24.14 8.26
CA VAL A 734 -31.19 22.96 8.43
C VAL A 734 -31.51 21.89 7.37
N ARG A 735 -30.48 21.42 6.72
CA ARG A 735 -30.53 20.27 5.76
C ARG A 735 -29.42 19.30 6.04
N THR A 736 -29.63 18.04 5.67
CA THR A 736 -28.62 16.98 5.76
C THR A 736 -27.98 16.69 4.39
N ARG A 737 -26.87 15.99 4.39
CA ARG A 737 -26.22 15.48 3.15
C ARG A 737 -27.13 14.58 2.33
N ASP A 738 -28.08 13.87 2.94
CA ASP A 738 -29.03 12.98 2.28
C ASP A 738 -30.33 13.72 1.83
N ASN A 739 -30.27 15.06 1.78
CA ASN A 739 -31.33 15.96 1.31
C ASN A 739 -32.60 16.01 2.19
N LYS A 740 -32.52 15.57 3.45
CA LYS A 740 -33.61 15.77 4.43
C LYS A 740 -33.60 17.22 4.88
N VAL A 741 -34.78 17.86 4.91
CA VAL A 741 -34.96 19.27 5.30
C VAL A 741 -35.70 19.31 6.63
N HIS A 742 -35.05 19.87 7.65
CA HIS A 742 -35.63 20.04 9.00
C HIS A 742 -36.27 21.39 9.23
N GLY A 743 -36.13 22.33 8.25
CA GLY A 743 -36.71 23.65 8.30
C GLY A 743 -35.87 24.67 9.05
N GLU A 744 -36.51 25.76 9.45
CA GLU A 744 -35.90 26.89 10.16
C GLU A 744 -35.85 26.59 11.67
N LEU A 745 -34.67 26.72 12.24
CA LEU A 745 -34.43 26.55 13.68
C LEU A 745 -33.49 27.63 14.21
N PRO A 746 -33.63 28.07 15.47
CA PRO A 746 -32.69 28.98 16.11
C PRO A 746 -31.26 28.41 16.14
N VAL A 747 -30.24 29.24 15.90
CA VAL A 747 -28.82 28.82 15.89
C VAL A 747 -28.45 28.14 17.20
N SER A 748 -28.90 28.62 18.34
CA SER A 748 -28.62 28.03 19.65
C SER A 748 -29.20 26.61 19.82
N GLU A 749 -30.40 26.37 19.27
CA GLU A 749 -31.04 25.06 19.31
C GLU A 749 -30.30 24.05 18.42
N VAL A 750 -29.96 24.43 17.18
CA VAL A 750 -29.18 23.59 16.28
C VAL A 750 -27.83 23.24 16.91
N MET A 751 -27.16 24.23 17.49
CA MET A 751 -25.86 24.00 18.17
C MET A 751 -25.99 23.05 19.34
N ALA A 752 -27.03 23.19 20.18
CA ALA A 752 -27.28 22.30 21.31
C ALA A 752 -27.55 20.84 20.86
N ARG A 753 -28.40 20.64 19.84
CA ARG A 753 -28.70 19.32 19.27
C ARG A 753 -27.46 18.67 18.68
N LEU A 754 -26.69 19.39 17.85
CA LEU A 754 -25.48 18.86 17.24
C LEU A 754 -24.39 18.55 18.28
N THR A 755 -24.29 19.33 19.35
CA THR A 755 -23.36 19.07 20.44
C THR A 755 -23.73 17.76 21.17
N LEU A 756 -25.01 17.52 21.44
CA LEU A 756 -25.48 16.28 22.05
C LEU A 756 -25.17 15.06 21.16
N LEU A 757 -25.52 15.14 19.87
CA LEU A 757 -25.24 14.08 18.89
C LEU A 757 -23.74 13.79 18.72
N LYS A 758 -22.90 14.83 18.77
CA LYS A 758 -21.46 14.68 18.73
C LYS A 758 -20.90 14.02 19.99
N GLN A 759 -21.37 14.43 21.17
CA GLN A 759 -20.93 13.88 22.46
C GLN A 759 -21.37 12.43 22.67
N SER A 760 -22.57 12.05 22.21
CA SER A 760 -23.06 10.68 22.26
C SER A 760 -22.37 9.74 21.26
N ARG A 761 -21.51 10.26 20.39
CA ARG A 761 -20.86 9.52 19.29
C ARG A 761 -21.86 8.78 18.39
N CYS A 762 -23.03 9.41 18.18
CA CYS A 762 -24.10 8.85 17.36
C CYS A 762 -23.59 8.52 15.93
N GLN A 763 -23.91 7.31 15.43
CA GLN A 763 -23.53 6.88 14.08
C GLN A 763 -24.37 7.56 12.99
N ASN A 764 -25.67 7.73 13.23
CA ASN A 764 -26.67 8.24 12.29
C ASN A 764 -27.22 9.60 12.73
N ALA A 765 -26.32 10.56 13.02
CA ALA A 765 -26.72 11.88 13.53
C ALA A 765 -27.69 12.64 12.62
N GLU A 766 -27.68 12.41 11.30
CA GLU A 766 -28.57 13.01 10.31
C GLU A 766 -30.00 12.46 10.37
N GLU A 767 -30.19 11.26 10.91
CA GLU A 767 -31.49 10.63 11.10
C GLU A 767 -32.10 11.00 12.46
N GLU A 768 -31.26 11.15 13.48
CA GLU A 768 -31.65 11.45 14.87
C GLU A 768 -31.82 12.94 15.15
N PHE A 769 -31.33 13.84 14.28
CA PHE A 769 -31.50 15.28 14.40
C PHE A 769 -32.97 15.68 14.23
#